data_6b7fb78ab0fb85d05004cf96484ca0cd
#
_entry.id   6b7fb78ab0fb85d05004cf96484ca0cd
#
_cell.length_a   1.000
_cell.length_b   1.000
_cell.length_c   1.000
_cell.angle_alpha   90.00
_cell.angle_beta   90.00
_cell.angle_gamma   90.00
#
_symmetry.space_group_name_H-M   'P 1'
#
loop_
_entity.id
_entity.type
_entity.pdbx_description
1 polymer ?
#
loop_
_entity_poly.entity_id
_entity_poly.type
_entity_poly.pdbx_seq_one_letter_code
_entity_poly.pdbx_strand_id
1 'polypeptide(L)'
;MVAGWRRLLTGVAGFALMLLLVSSWRRTPVVASSSGSERAAGNSVPQYLSPVALQLSSDGRWLYVVCEDGDRVLAVDTRTRRVARQVRVGHTPRGIAISPDGKKLYVSNEWDGTVTEIDAESLRTLRTLQTGAGPVEITTDRAGKVLYVANTLGDDVSLIDLATGSEIKRLDAGHFPEYLALSRDGRRIYVANLLVRGPYNQPPTSELTVIDPDKQRVTARIAIPGAIQLRHIAELPASAGGALLVPFMRPKNLNPLVQVRQGWYLTHGIAVVRPTSQSAEGVQKFQVAEVLLDDIDHYYADGFGSAATPDGRWALVTASGANIVSIVDTAKLNRALRAAPPSQPEALANRLDLARQFVVQRLRTGRNPTAVVVSPDSRFAYIANRMDDTLSVIDLGTMQMAATIDLGGPKAITHLRHGQRLFYSASRSEQGQMACATCHPHGGLSDGLAWSLETPQLGRDVVENKTLLGIDGTSPFKWNGKNPDLETQDGPRSASYIFRSQGFSHAEVKDLAGFILSLRLPPSPNLARNGQLTEAQARGQEIFFRGRTNAGVLIPPQDRCYYCHAPVSHYTSRVLMNVGTATRYDTIYAFDVPQLEGVAMKPPYLHNGEAQDLEEIWTKFNPDDKHGITSDMDKVQLNDLIEFLKTL
;
A
#
# COMPACT_ATOMS: atom_id res chain seq x y z
N MET A 1 -41.89 41.22 20.77
CA MET A 1 -40.89 40.84 21.77
C MET A 1 -41.30 39.56 22.49
N VAL A 2 -41.45 38.44 21.82
CA VAL A 2 -41.71 37.11 22.44
C VAL A 2 -41.24 36.01 21.47
N ALA A 3 -39.99 36.03 21.03
CA ALA A 3 -39.45 34.96 20.17
C ALA A 3 -37.99 34.58 20.50
N GLY A 4 -37.47 35.00 21.65
CA GLY A 4 -36.03 34.83 21.97
C GLY A 4 -35.71 33.76 23.02
N TRP A 5 -36.67 33.11 23.67
CA TRP A 5 -36.39 32.28 24.87
C TRP A 5 -36.53 30.76 24.69
N ARG A 6 -36.86 30.27 23.50
CA ARG A 6 -36.98 28.82 23.26
C ARG A 6 -35.71 28.11 22.73
N ARG A 7 -34.64 28.85 22.40
CA ARG A 7 -33.39 28.23 21.89
C ARG A 7 -32.28 28.02 22.95
N LEU A 8 -32.48 28.53 24.19
CA LEU A 8 -31.49 28.37 25.27
C LEU A 8 -31.71 27.09 26.12
N LEU A 9 -32.87 26.48 26.10
CA LEU A 9 -33.17 25.30 26.93
C LEU A 9 -32.85 23.95 26.30
N THR A 10 -32.66 23.89 24.97
CA THR A 10 -32.25 22.66 24.28
C THR A 10 -30.72 22.42 24.31
N GLY A 11 -29.92 23.45 24.54
CA GLY A 11 -28.47 23.33 24.67
C GLY A 11 -28.01 22.76 26.01
N VAL A 12 -28.74 23.04 27.09
CA VAL A 12 -28.34 22.63 28.44
C VAL A 12 -28.72 21.16 28.75
N ALA A 13 -29.78 20.64 28.14
CA ALA A 13 -30.17 19.23 28.32
C ALA A 13 -29.24 18.27 27.56
N GLY A 14 -28.70 18.67 26.42
CA GLY A 14 -27.69 17.88 25.68
C GLY A 14 -26.36 17.79 26.42
N PHE A 15 -25.98 18.87 27.11
CA PHE A 15 -24.70 18.93 27.86
C PHE A 15 -24.73 18.11 29.17
N ALA A 16 -25.87 18.05 29.84
CA ALA A 16 -26.02 17.24 31.04
C ALA A 16 -26.04 15.73 30.76
N LEU A 17 -26.59 15.31 29.59
CA LEU A 17 -26.59 13.91 29.16
C LEU A 17 -25.21 13.44 28.76
N MET A 18 -24.38 14.33 28.18
CA MET A 18 -23.00 14.03 27.80
C MET A 18 -22.06 13.88 29.02
N LEU A 19 -22.31 14.67 30.10
CA LEU A 19 -21.54 14.57 31.35
C LEU A 19 -21.90 13.32 32.17
N LEU A 20 -23.12 12.81 32.09
CA LEU A 20 -23.56 11.58 32.79
C LEU A 20 -23.02 10.32 32.06
N LEU A 21 -22.84 10.36 30.76
CA LEU A 21 -22.22 9.25 30.03
C LEU A 21 -20.72 9.14 30.30
N VAL A 22 -20.01 10.24 30.48
CA VAL A 22 -18.57 10.24 30.79
C VAL A 22 -18.27 9.70 32.20
N SER A 23 -19.16 9.87 33.16
CA SER A 23 -18.95 9.35 34.52
C SER A 23 -19.16 7.85 34.68
N SER A 24 -19.90 7.19 33.79
CA SER A 24 -20.10 5.74 33.79
C SER A 24 -18.99 4.95 33.05
N TRP A 25 -18.14 5.61 32.30
CA TRP A 25 -17.07 4.98 31.48
C TRP A 25 -15.79 4.66 32.27
N ARG A 26 -15.69 5.07 33.53
CA ARG A 26 -14.50 4.79 34.36
C ARG A 26 -14.29 3.32 34.73
N ARG A 27 -15.16 2.38 34.33
CA ARG A 27 -15.07 0.98 34.76
C ARG A 27 -15.30 -0.11 33.71
N THR A 28 -15.46 0.22 32.45
CA THR A 28 -15.48 -0.80 31.40
C THR A 28 -14.23 -0.65 30.53
N PRO A 29 -13.41 -1.69 30.39
CA PRO A 29 -12.42 -1.69 29.34
C PRO A 29 -13.20 -1.50 28.03
N VAL A 30 -12.75 -0.55 27.19
CA VAL A 30 -13.20 -0.50 25.79
C VAL A 30 -12.69 -1.79 25.17
N VAL A 31 -13.52 -2.81 25.20
CA VAL A 31 -13.34 -3.96 24.34
C VAL A 31 -13.57 -3.39 22.95
N ALA A 32 -12.48 -3.18 22.21
CA ALA A 32 -12.59 -3.06 20.78
C ALA A 32 -13.51 -4.20 20.35
N SER A 33 -14.67 -3.86 19.83
CA SER A 33 -15.57 -4.87 19.29
C SER A 33 -14.78 -5.54 18.17
N SER A 34 -14.13 -6.65 18.49
CA SER A 34 -13.79 -7.63 17.50
C SER A 34 -15.14 -8.09 16.95
N SER A 35 -15.67 -7.32 16.00
CA SER A 35 -16.69 -7.83 15.11
C SER A 35 -16.02 -8.85 14.19
N GLY A 36 -15.58 -9.96 14.80
CA GLY A 36 -15.66 -11.23 14.13
C GLY A 36 -17.12 -11.35 13.76
N SER A 37 -17.49 -10.86 12.58
CA SER A 37 -18.80 -11.11 12.04
C SER A 37 -18.92 -12.62 11.92
N GLU A 38 -19.61 -13.24 12.90
CA GLU A 38 -20.34 -14.47 12.62
C GLU A 38 -21.17 -14.16 11.37
N ARG A 39 -20.70 -14.63 10.22
CA ARG A 39 -21.49 -14.61 8.99
C ARG A 39 -22.72 -15.43 9.30
N ALA A 40 -23.84 -14.75 9.55
CA ALA A 40 -25.14 -15.36 9.62
C ALA A 40 -25.29 -16.26 8.38
N ALA A 41 -25.58 -17.53 8.60
CA ALA A 41 -25.91 -18.49 7.55
C ALA A 41 -27.23 -18.06 6.89
N GLY A 42 -27.14 -17.27 5.81
CA GLY A 42 -28.31 -16.79 5.11
C GLY A 42 -27.92 -15.83 3.99
N ASN A 43 -27.79 -16.31 2.75
CA ASN A 43 -27.31 -15.68 1.53
C ASN A 43 -25.79 -15.44 1.53
N SER A 44 -25.02 -16.45 1.13
CA SER A 44 -23.59 -16.32 0.89
C SER A 44 -23.34 -15.28 -0.22
N VAL A 45 -22.81 -14.11 0.15
CA VAL A 45 -22.29 -13.15 -0.82
C VAL A 45 -21.26 -13.89 -1.68
N PRO A 46 -21.33 -13.79 -3.01
CA PRO A 46 -20.38 -14.46 -3.89
C PRO A 46 -18.95 -14.10 -3.51
N GLN A 47 -18.15 -15.08 -3.12
CA GLN A 47 -16.75 -14.86 -2.74
C GLN A 47 -15.87 -14.94 -3.98
N TYR A 48 -15.36 -13.82 -4.45
CA TYR A 48 -14.35 -13.76 -5.50
C TYR A 48 -13.05 -14.37 -5.02
N LEU A 49 -12.20 -14.76 -5.97
CA LEU A 49 -10.89 -15.34 -5.65
C LEU A 49 -9.81 -14.28 -5.54
N SER A 50 -9.75 -13.34 -6.48
CA SER A 50 -8.77 -12.26 -6.56
C SER A 50 -7.33 -12.79 -6.48
N PRO A 51 -6.81 -13.44 -7.55
CA PRO A 51 -5.46 -13.96 -7.57
C PRO A 51 -4.43 -12.82 -7.50
N VAL A 52 -3.47 -12.89 -6.57
CA VAL A 52 -2.49 -11.81 -6.28
C VAL A 52 -1.04 -12.25 -6.38
N ALA A 53 -0.72 -13.52 -6.10
CA ALA A 53 0.64 -14.05 -6.18
C ALA A 53 0.68 -15.41 -6.86
N LEU A 54 1.81 -15.70 -7.51
CA LEU A 54 2.03 -16.90 -8.32
C LEU A 54 3.38 -17.52 -7.97
N GLN A 55 3.42 -18.85 -7.88
CA GLN A 55 4.66 -19.63 -7.71
C GLN A 55 4.61 -20.89 -8.57
N LEU A 56 5.62 -21.10 -9.42
CA LEU A 56 5.79 -22.34 -10.17
C LEU A 56 6.60 -23.37 -9.37
N SER A 57 6.23 -24.64 -9.52
CA SER A 57 7.13 -25.74 -9.15
C SER A 57 8.39 -25.76 -10.02
N SER A 58 9.48 -26.34 -9.53
CA SER A 58 10.77 -26.37 -10.24
C SER A 58 10.71 -27.03 -11.62
N ASP A 59 9.80 -28.01 -11.79
CA ASP A 59 9.54 -28.70 -13.07
C ASP A 59 8.53 -27.94 -13.97
N GLY A 60 7.99 -26.81 -13.50
CA GLY A 60 7.00 -25.98 -14.21
C GLY A 60 5.63 -26.62 -14.37
N ARG A 61 5.38 -27.80 -13.77
CA ARG A 61 4.11 -28.51 -13.91
C ARG A 61 2.99 -27.90 -13.08
N TRP A 62 3.29 -27.49 -11.86
CA TRP A 62 2.30 -26.92 -10.94
C TRP A 62 2.49 -25.42 -10.83
N LEU A 63 1.41 -24.69 -11.03
CA LEU A 63 1.34 -23.27 -10.75
C LEU A 63 0.44 -23.06 -9.53
N TYR A 64 1.04 -22.60 -8.44
CA TYR A 64 0.35 -22.25 -7.21
C TYR A 64 -0.10 -20.79 -7.28
N VAL A 65 -1.36 -20.55 -6.97
CA VAL A 65 -2.03 -19.26 -7.11
C VAL A 65 -2.62 -18.85 -5.75
N VAL A 66 -2.14 -17.76 -5.19
CA VAL A 66 -2.69 -17.16 -3.96
C VAL A 66 -3.90 -16.32 -4.32
N CYS A 67 -5.01 -16.57 -3.64
CA CYS A 67 -6.29 -15.91 -3.85
C CYS A 67 -6.67 -15.08 -2.60
N GLU A 68 -6.50 -13.75 -2.69
CA GLU A 68 -6.64 -12.80 -1.59
C GLU A 68 -8.05 -12.79 -0.98
N ASP A 69 -9.08 -12.58 -1.80
CA ASP A 69 -10.48 -12.54 -1.34
C ASP A 69 -11.03 -13.96 -1.06
N GLY A 70 -10.36 -14.97 -1.61
CA GLY A 70 -10.75 -16.37 -1.49
C GLY A 70 -10.21 -17.08 -0.25
N ASP A 71 -9.26 -16.52 0.48
CA ASP A 71 -8.54 -17.11 1.62
C ASP A 71 -8.00 -18.51 1.28
N ARG A 72 -7.38 -18.67 0.09
CA ARG A 72 -6.94 -19.99 -0.39
C ARG A 72 -5.77 -19.94 -1.36
N VAL A 73 -5.14 -21.10 -1.51
CA VAL A 73 -4.19 -21.39 -2.58
C VAL A 73 -4.79 -22.41 -3.51
N LEU A 74 -4.66 -22.17 -4.82
CA LEU A 74 -5.04 -23.10 -5.88
C LEU A 74 -3.77 -23.72 -6.48
N ALA A 75 -3.81 -25.00 -6.84
CA ALA A 75 -2.80 -25.63 -7.70
C ALA A 75 -3.40 -25.86 -9.09
N VAL A 76 -2.82 -25.19 -10.07
CA VAL A 76 -3.18 -25.29 -11.49
C VAL A 76 -2.17 -26.21 -12.17
N ASP A 77 -2.66 -27.24 -12.87
CA ASP A 77 -1.82 -28.06 -13.76
C ASP A 77 -1.58 -27.27 -15.06
N THR A 78 -0.33 -26.91 -15.33
CA THR A 78 0.03 -26.05 -16.46
C THR A 78 -0.17 -26.72 -17.82
N ARG A 79 -0.17 -28.07 -17.88
CA ARG A 79 -0.41 -28.83 -19.12
C ARG A 79 -1.88 -28.85 -19.48
N THR A 80 -2.76 -29.13 -18.50
CA THR A 80 -4.21 -29.15 -18.71
C THR A 80 -4.85 -27.78 -18.61
N ARG A 81 -4.12 -26.80 -18.03
CA ARG A 81 -4.59 -25.43 -17.78
C ARG A 81 -5.87 -25.41 -16.93
N ARG A 82 -5.92 -26.25 -15.90
CA ARG A 82 -7.09 -26.38 -15.02
C ARG A 82 -6.67 -26.37 -13.56
N VAL A 83 -7.52 -25.82 -12.70
CA VAL A 83 -7.40 -25.97 -11.26
C VAL A 83 -7.60 -27.44 -10.90
N ALA A 84 -6.59 -28.04 -10.29
CA ALA A 84 -6.62 -29.45 -9.90
C ALA A 84 -6.91 -29.62 -8.39
N ARG A 85 -6.42 -28.71 -7.56
CA ARG A 85 -6.51 -28.77 -6.09
C ARG A 85 -6.57 -27.38 -5.49
N GLN A 86 -7.06 -27.32 -4.25
CA GLN A 86 -7.09 -26.07 -3.47
C GLN A 86 -6.95 -26.36 -1.98
N VAL A 87 -6.46 -25.37 -1.22
CA VAL A 87 -6.37 -25.41 0.23
C VAL A 87 -6.75 -24.05 0.80
N ARG A 88 -7.48 -24.04 1.93
CA ARG A 88 -7.71 -22.81 2.70
C ARG A 88 -6.46 -22.45 3.50
N VAL A 89 -6.21 -21.15 3.60
CA VAL A 89 -5.13 -20.55 4.40
C VAL A 89 -5.71 -19.52 5.36
N GLY A 90 -4.90 -18.67 5.96
CA GLY A 90 -5.40 -17.58 6.79
C GLY A 90 -6.04 -16.45 5.98
N HIS A 91 -6.39 -15.37 6.66
CA HIS A 91 -7.16 -14.26 6.09
C HIS A 91 -6.29 -13.29 5.30
N THR A 92 -6.78 -12.90 4.11
CA THR A 92 -6.10 -12.00 3.17
C THR A 92 -4.68 -12.51 2.83
N PRO A 93 -4.53 -13.69 2.21
CA PRO A 93 -3.21 -14.20 1.82
C PRO A 93 -2.61 -13.35 0.68
N ARG A 94 -1.28 -13.09 0.74
CA ARG A 94 -0.61 -12.15 -0.17
C ARG A 94 0.56 -12.75 -0.94
N GLY A 95 1.53 -13.33 -0.26
CA GLY A 95 2.76 -13.85 -0.84
C GLY A 95 2.85 -15.36 -0.77
N ILE A 96 3.70 -15.95 -1.60
CA ILE A 96 3.97 -17.37 -1.64
C ILE A 96 5.41 -17.67 -1.97
N ALA A 97 6.03 -18.56 -1.20
CA ALA A 97 7.34 -19.13 -1.50
C ALA A 97 7.28 -20.65 -1.52
N ILE A 98 8.14 -21.25 -2.32
CA ILE A 98 8.38 -22.69 -2.32
C ILE A 98 9.74 -23.00 -1.68
N SER A 99 9.82 -24.06 -0.87
CA SER A 99 11.09 -24.51 -0.31
C SER A 99 12.07 -24.94 -1.43
N PRO A 100 13.39 -24.83 -1.22
CA PRO A 100 14.38 -25.18 -2.24
C PRO A 100 14.28 -26.64 -2.74
N ASP A 101 13.78 -27.56 -1.90
CA ASP A 101 13.54 -28.97 -2.26
C ASP A 101 12.18 -29.18 -2.96
N GLY A 102 11.38 -28.12 -3.12
CA GLY A 102 10.08 -28.16 -3.78
C GLY A 102 8.95 -28.82 -2.98
N LYS A 103 9.16 -29.23 -1.73
CA LYS A 103 8.21 -30.03 -0.96
C LYS A 103 7.21 -29.21 -0.13
N LYS A 104 7.55 -27.96 0.16
CA LYS A 104 6.73 -27.10 1.01
C LYS A 104 6.44 -25.78 0.34
N LEU A 105 5.25 -25.27 0.62
CA LEU A 105 4.85 -23.90 0.29
C LEU A 105 4.66 -23.14 1.59
N TYR A 106 5.00 -21.87 1.55
CA TYR A 106 4.77 -20.91 2.62
C TYR A 106 3.87 -19.81 2.08
N VAL A 107 2.82 -19.45 2.80
CA VAL A 107 1.83 -18.45 2.37
C VAL A 107 1.61 -17.45 3.48
N SER A 108 1.87 -16.18 3.25
CA SER A 108 1.62 -15.12 4.21
C SER A 108 0.12 -14.79 4.27
N ASN A 109 -0.39 -14.55 5.48
CA ASN A 109 -1.76 -14.16 5.76
C ASN A 109 -1.73 -12.79 6.43
N GLU A 110 -1.97 -11.75 5.64
CA GLU A 110 -1.71 -10.36 6.01
C GLU A 110 -2.48 -9.94 7.28
N TRP A 111 -3.78 -10.21 7.32
CA TRP A 111 -4.63 -9.79 8.43
C TRP A 111 -4.47 -10.65 9.69
N ASP A 112 -3.99 -11.88 9.53
CA ASP A 112 -3.73 -12.77 10.66
C ASP A 112 -2.35 -12.57 11.29
N GLY A 113 -1.41 -11.87 10.60
CA GLY A 113 -0.02 -11.77 11.04
C GLY A 113 0.66 -13.13 11.14
N THR A 114 0.39 -14.03 10.17
CA THR A 114 0.89 -15.41 10.17
C THR A 114 1.38 -15.86 8.80
N VAL A 115 2.09 -16.98 8.79
CA VAL A 115 2.42 -17.73 7.56
C VAL A 115 1.88 -19.15 7.70
N THR A 116 1.15 -19.62 6.68
CA THR A 116 0.69 -21.01 6.57
C THR A 116 1.76 -21.83 5.84
N GLU A 117 2.27 -22.89 6.48
CA GLU A 117 3.13 -23.90 5.85
C GLU A 117 2.27 -25.03 5.31
N ILE A 118 2.48 -25.40 4.02
CA ILE A 118 1.66 -26.35 3.27
C ILE A 118 2.57 -27.40 2.63
N ASP A 119 2.16 -28.66 2.64
CA ASP A 119 2.77 -29.70 1.82
C ASP A 119 2.45 -29.45 0.34
N ALA A 120 3.46 -29.28 -0.50
CA ALA A 120 3.27 -28.86 -1.90
C ALA A 120 2.61 -29.95 -2.77
N GLU A 121 2.81 -31.24 -2.44
CA GLU A 121 2.24 -32.36 -3.21
C GLU A 121 0.77 -32.56 -2.88
N SER A 122 0.42 -32.66 -1.60
CA SER A 122 -0.95 -32.96 -1.15
C SER A 122 -1.82 -31.71 -0.98
N LEU A 123 -1.24 -30.52 -0.94
CA LEU A 123 -1.87 -29.25 -0.51
C LEU A 123 -2.53 -29.35 0.87
N ARG A 124 -1.93 -30.06 1.81
CA ARG A 124 -2.37 -30.10 3.21
C ARG A 124 -1.60 -29.07 4.02
N THR A 125 -2.32 -28.32 4.85
CA THR A 125 -1.70 -27.45 5.86
C THR A 125 -0.91 -28.29 6.85
N LEU A 126 0.35 -27.93 7.08
CA LEU A 126 1.24 -28.57 8.03
C LEU A 126 1.23 -27.85 9.38
N ARG A 127 1.42 -26.54 9.37
CA ARG A 127 1.39 -25.68 10.57
C ARG A 127 1.21 -24.20 10.20
N THR A 128 0.99 -23.37 11.22
CA THR A 128 0.94 -21.91 11.11
C THR A 128 2.09 -21.31 11.92
N LEU A 129 2.83 -20.37 11.32
CA LEU A 129 3.96 -19.68 11.91
C LEU A 129 3.53 -18.26 12.26
N GLN A 130 3.97 -17.75 13.42
CA GLN A 130 3.75 -16.34 13.80
C GLN A 130 4.81 -15.46 13.15
N THR A 131 4.41 -14.22 12.78
CA THR A 131 5.30 -13.23 12.17
C THR A 131 4.96 -11.83 12.67
N GLY A 132 5.59 -10.80 12.10
CA GLY A 132 5.24 -9.41 12.35
C GLY A 132 3.88 -9.02 11.80
N ALA A 133 3.58 -7.73 11.84
CA ALA A 133 2.28 -7.19 11.45
C ALA A 133 2.18 -6.96 9.94
N GLY A 134 1.11 -7.44 9.33
CA GLY A 134 0.85 -7.29 7.91
C GLY A 134 1.87 -8.03 7.03
N PRO A 135 2.07 -9.35 7.20
CA PRO A 135 2.99 -10.11 6.35
C PRO A 135 2.47 -10.15 4.90
N VAL A 136 3.33 -9.82 3.96
CA VAL A 136 3.01 -9.80 2.53
C VAL A 136 3.92 -10.75 1.75
N GLU A 137 5.02 -10.31 1.21
CA GLU A 137 5.89 -11.17 0.44
C GLU A 137 6.86 -11.97 1.32
N ILE A 138 7.19 -13.16 0.87
CA ILE A 138 8.03 -14.11 1.61
C ILE A 138 9.04 -14.79 0.70
N THR A 139 10.19 -15.15 1.25
CA THR A 139 11.19 -15.98 0.57
C THR A 139 11.97 -16.82 1.59
N THR A 140 12.56 -17.92 1.16
CA THR A 140 13.49 -18.68 2.00
C THR A 140 14.94 -18.30 1.68
N ASP A 141 15.85 -18.55 2.59
CA ASP A 141 17.27 -18.61 2.23
C ASP A 141 17.52 -19.78 1.27
N ARG A 142 18.70 -19.79 0.63
CA ARG A 142 19.08 -20.85 -0.32
C ARG A 142 19.12 -22.25 0.30
N ALA A 143 19.38 -22.32 1.61
CA ALA A 143 19.44 -23.59 2.34
C ALA A 143 18.06 -24.09 2.80
N GLY A 144 17.01 -23.29 2.70
CA GLY A 144 15.68 -23.60 3.21
C GLY A 144 15.61 -23.69 4.73
N LYS A 145 16.46 -22.96 5.44
CA LYS A 145 16.54 -22.96 6.91
C LYS A 145 15.82 -21.77 7.54
N VAL A 146 15.85 -20.62 6.89
CA VAL A 146 15.24 -19.39 7.37
C VAL A 146 14.21 -18.88 6.37
N LEU A 147 13.03 -18.52 6.86
CA LEU A 147 12.00 -17.82 6.11
C LEU A 147 12.10 -16.33 6.42
N TYR A 148 12.15 -15.51 5.38
CA TYR A 148 12.12 -14.05 5.44
C TYR A 148 10.74 -13.57 5.05
N VAL A 149 10.14 -12.73 5.88
CA VAL A 149 8.76 -12.24 5.71
C VAL A 149 8.75 -10.73 5.79
N ALA A 150 8.33 -10.04 4.73
CA ALA A 150 8.10 -8.61 4.75
C ALA A 150 6.82 -8.30 5.52
N ASN A 151 6.91 -7.47 6.54
CA ASN A 151 5.79 -7.03 7.37
C ASN A 151 5.49 -5.56 7.07
N THR A 152 4.48 -5.32 6.22
CA THR A 152 4.17 -3.97 5.74
C THR A 152 3.81 -3.00 6.86
N LEU A 153 3.04 -3.44 7.84
CA LEU A 153 2.57 -2.60 8.95
C LEU A 153 3.61 -2.44 10.07
N GLY A 154 4.70 -3.21 10.02
CA GLY A 154 5.79 -3.15 10.98
C GLY A 154 7.02 -2.42 10.47
N ASP A 155 7.09 -2.06 9.18
CA ASP A 155 8.28 -1.52 8.51
C ASP A 155 9.52 -2.42 8.68
N ASP A 156 9.33 -3.74 8.78
CA ASP A 156 10.38 -4.70 9.09
C ASP A 156 10.32 -6.01 8.28
N VAL A 157 11.33 -6.84 8.45
CA VAL A 157 11.40 -8.19 7.91
C VAL A 157 11.61 -9.17 9.06
N SER A 158 10.66 -10.08 9.28
CA SER A 158 10.79 -11.20 10.21
C SER A 158 11.67 -12.29 9.63
N LEU A 159 12.58 -12.84 10.45
CA LEU A 159 13.38 -14.02 10.18
C LEU A 159 12.87 -15.17 11.06
N ILE A 160 12.35 -16.22 10.42
CA ILE A 160 11.75 -17.37 11.10
C ILE A 160 12.62 -18.59 10.84
N ASP A 161 13.12 -19.24 11.89
CA ASP A 161 13.78 -20.53 11.80
C ASP A 161 12.76 -21.61 11.40
N LEU A 162 12.95 -22.25 10.26
CA LEU A 162 12.01 -23.22 9.72
C LEU A 162 12.03 -24.57 10.42
N ALA A 163 13.08 -24.90 11.20
CA ALA A 163 13.10 -26.12 11.99
C ALA A 163 12.23 -25.98 13.25
N THR A 164 12.35 -24.87 13.96
CA THR A 164 11.61 -24.60 15.19
C THR A 164 10.25 -23.94 14.94
N GLY A 165 10.12 -23.18 13.86
CA GLY A 165 8.95 -22.34 13.55
C GLY A 165 8.91 -21.03 14.35
N SER A 166 10.00 -20.64 14.99
CA SER A 166 10.08 -19.46 15.84
C SER A 166 10.74 -18.29 15.12
N GLU A 167 10.25 -17.07 15.36
CA GLU A 167 10.94 -15.86 14.94
C GLU A 167 12.24 -15.71 15.73
N ILE A 168 13.37 -15.65 15.01
CA ILE A 168 14.71 -15.56 15.60
C ILE A 168 15.27 -14.14 15.56
N LYS A 169 14.75 -13.29 14.64
CA LYS A 169 15.21 -11.93 14.46
C LYS A 169 14.20 -11.11 13.67
N ARG A 170 14.28 -9.80 13.84
CA ARG A 170 13.56 -8.82 13.04
C ARG A 170 14.53 -7.75 12.54
N LEU A 171 14.44 -7.35 11.28
CA LEU A 171 15.33 -6.39 10.65
C LEU A 171 14.51 -5.20 10.15
N ASP A 172 14.98 -3.99 10.41
CA ASP A 172 14.37 -2.78 9.86
C ASP A 172 14.44 -2.80 8.34
N ALA A 173 13.30 -2.58 7.70
CA ALA A 173 13.18 -2.31 6.27
C ALA A 173 13.00 -0.80 6.01
N GLY A 174 12.64 -0.41 4.80
CA GLY A 174 12.11 0.91 4.53
C GLY A 174 10.63 0.99 4.88
N HIS A 175 9.98 2.09 4.49
CA HIS A 175 8.60 2.31 4.82
C HIS A 175 7.67 1.45 3.96
N PHE A 176 6.86 0.62 4.62
CA PHE A 176 5.89 -0.28 4.01
C PHE A 176 6.54 -1.28 3.03
N PRO A 177 7.38 -2.23 3.50
CA PRO A 177 7.99 -3.26 2.66
C PRO A 177 6.90 -4.13 2.01
N GLU A 178 6.87 -4.15 0.67
CA GLU A 178 5.80 -4.81 -0.11
C GLU A 178 6.31 -6.09 -0.79
N TYR A 179 7.58 -6.16 -1.18
CA TYR A 179 8.11 -7.28 -1.93
C TYR A 179 9.53 -7.67 -1.51
N LEU A 180 9.80 -8.97 -1.50
CA LEU A 180 11.12 -9.56 -1.26
C LEU A 180 11.58 -10.36 -2.48
N ALA A 181 12.88 -10.34 -2.75
CA ALA A 181 13.51 -11.24 -3.72
C ALA A 181 14.86 -11.73 -3.20
N LEU A 182 15.03 -13.04 -3.15
CA LEU A 182 16.35 -13.65 -2.97
C LEU A 182 17.12 -13.54 -4.28
N SER A 183 18.35 -13.01 -4.25
CA SER A 183 19.23 -12.96 -5.42
C SER A 183 19.52 -14.36 -5.97
N ARG A 184 19.73 -14.46 -7.28
CA ARG A 184 20.03 -15.75 -7.94
C ARG A 184 21.27 -16.46 -7.38
N ASP A 185 22.23 -15.69 -6.87
CA ASP A 185 23.43 -16.24 -6.19
C ASP A 185 23.18 -16.63 -4.73
N GLY A 186 22.00 -16.30 -4.18
CA GLY A 186 21.58 -16.58 -2.81
C GLY A 186 22.26 -15.72 -1.74
N ARG A 187 23.03 -14.69 -2.13
CA ARG A 187 23.85 -13.88 -1.20
C ARG A 187 23.15 -12.63 -0.70
N ARG A 188 22.01 -12.25 -1.29
CA ARG A 188 21.27 -11.03 -0.92
C ARG A 188 19.78 -11.28 -0.98
N ILE A 189 19.08 -10.61 -0.09
CA ILE A 189 17.63 -10.42 -0.21
C ILE A 189 17.41 -8.94 -0.43
N TYR A 190 16.66 -8.61 -1.48
CA TYR A 190 16.26 -7.26 -1.80
C TYR A 190 14.83 -7.06 -1.35
N VAL A 191 14.56 -5.93 -0.70
CA VAL A 191 13.22 -5.56 -0.23
C VAL A 191 12.80 -4.28 -0.94
N ALA A 192 11.68 -4.33 -1.67
CA ALA A 192 11.07 -3.16 -2.27
C ALA A 192 10.09 -2.52 -1.28
N ASN A 193 10.28 -1.23 -1.01
CA ASN A 193 9.45 -0.47 -0.09
C ASN A 193 8.42 0.37 -0.87
N LEU A 194 7.15 0.23 -0.52
CA LEU A 194 6.03 0.83 -1.25
C LEU A 194 5.94 2.34 -1.04
N LEU A 195 6.04 2.77 0.21
CA LEU A 195 5.87 4.16 0.59
C LEU A 195 7.22 4.85 0.80
N VAL A 196 7.21 6.17 0.67
CA VAL A 196 8.40 7.00 0.85
C VAL A 196 8.32 7.75 2.16
N ARG A 197 9.48 8.11 2.71
CA ARG A 197 9.62 9.10 3.78
C ARG A 197 10.45 10.26 3.27
N GLY A 198 10.05 11.45 3.62
CA GLY A 198 10.81 12.64 3.26
C GLY A 198 9.99 13.91 3.34
N PRO A 199 10.64 15.08 3.25
CA PRO A 199 9.97 16.36 3.34
C PRO A 199 8.90 16.52 2.25
N TYR A 200 7.73 17.00 2.63
CA TYR A 200 6.57 17.17 1.75
C TYR A 200 6.81 18.06 0.51
N ASN A 201 7.80 18.93 0.59
CA ASN A 201 8.15 19.91 -0.45
C ASN A 201 9.38 19.51 -1.29
N GLN A 202 9.80 18.27 -1.22
CA GLN A 202 10.90 17.72 -2.03
C GLN A 202 10.41 16.57 -2.91
N PRO A 203 11.09 16.30 -4.05
CA PRO A 203 10.80 15.12 -4.83
C PRO A 203 10.93 13.85 -3.97
N PRO A 204 9.98 12.91 -4.07
CA PRO A 204 10.05 11.68 -3.30
C PRO A 204 11.27 10.84 -3.69
N THR A 205 11.72 10.00 -2.77
CA THR A 205 12.79 9.03 -3.03
C THR A 205 12.42 7.71 -2.38
N SER A 206 12.16 6.71 -3.20
CA SER A 206 12.01 5.33 -2.72
C SER A 206 13.34 4.67 -2.51
N GLU A 207 13.35 3.56 -1.77
CA GLU A 207 14.56 2.78 -1.53
C GLU A 207 14.31 1.28 -1.62
N LEU A 208 15.37 0.55 -2.00
CA LEU A 208 15.46 -0.89 -1.78
C LEU A 208 16.34 -1.15 -0.56
N THR A 209 15.85 -1.96 0.36
CA THR A 209 16.66 -2.47 1.46
C THR A 209 17.38 -3.74 1.03
N VAL A 210 18.67 -3.88 1.35
CA VAL A 210 19.49 -5.04 1.01
C VAL A 210 19.89 -5.78 2.29
N ILE A 211 19.50 -7.04 2.40
CA ILE A 211 19.79 -7.92 3.52
C ILE A 211 20.83 -8.96 3.08
N ASP A 212 21.85 -9.19 3.92
CA ASP A 212 22.78 -10.31 3.82
C ASP A 212 22.19 -11.48 4.62
N PRO A 213 21.73 -12.58 3.95
CA PRO A 213 21.08 -13.68 4.65
C PRO A 213 22.02 -14.48 5.54
N ASP A 214 23.32 -14.56 5.21
CA ASP A 214 24.30 -15.30 6.02
C ASP A 214 24.63 -14.56 7.33
N LYS A 215 24.67 -13.21 7.27
CA LYS A 215 24.92 -12.35 8.44
C LYS A 215 23.64 -11.90 9.14
N GLN A 216 22.48 -12.16 8.54
CA GLN A 216 21.16 -11.74 9.04
C GLN A 216 21.13 -10.25 9.43
N ARG A 217 21.57 -9.38 8.53
CA ARG A 217 21.60 -7.92 8.74
C ARG A 217 21.38 -7.14 7.45
N VAL A 218 20.85 -5.94 7.61
CA VAL A 218 20.80 -4.95 6.53
C VAL A 218 22.23 -4.49 6.21
N THR A 219 22.59 -4.48 4.92
CA THR A 219 23.93 -4.14 4.45
C THR A 219 23.97 -2.91 3.56
N ALA A 220 22.84 -2.54 2.96
CA ALA A 220 22.73 -1.34 2.14
C ALA A 220 21.26 -0.89 2.03
N ARG A 221 21.10 0.38 1.69
CA ARG A 221 19.84 0.97 1.22
C ARG A 221 20.13 1.67 -0.11
N ILE A 222 19.37 1.32 -1.14
CA ILE A 222 19.59 1.80 -2.50
C ILE A 222 18.49 2.82 -2.81
N ALA A 223 18.85 4.09 -2.88
CA ALA A 223 17.92 5.16 -3.22
C ALA A 223 17.56 5.12 -4.72
N ILE A 224 16.28 5.35 -5.01
CA ILE A 224 15.72 5.53 -6.36
C ILE A 224 15.02 6.90 -6.37
N PRO A 225 15.75 7.97 -6.79
CA PRO A 225 15.26 9.34 -6.69
C PRO A 225 14.07 9.62 -7.60
N GLY A 226 13.06 10.32 -7.08
CA GLY A 226 11.84 10.66 -7.82
C GLY A 226 10.85 9.51 -7.99
N ALA A 227 11.21 8.29 -7.58
CA ALA A 227 10.34 7.12 -7.64
C ALA A 227 9.50 6.94 -6.38
N ILE A 228 8.32 6.36 -6.55
CA ILE A 228 7.44 5.86 -5.49
C ILE A 228 6.92 4.48 -5.85
N GLN A 229 6.36 3.79 -4.87
CA GLN A 229 5.62 2.53 -5.04
C GLN A 229 6.43 1.43 -5.74
N LEU A 230 7.58 1.08 -5.16
CA LEU A 230 8.32 -0.08 -5.60
C LEU A 230 7.55 -1.33 -5.17
N ARG A 231 7.05 -2.12 -6.15
CA ARG A 231 6.10 -3.22 -5.86
C ARG A 231 6.63 -4.61 -6.12
N HIS A 232 7.67 -4.74 -6.92
CA HIS A 232 8.21 -6.05 -7.32
C HIS A 232 9.68 -5.92 -7.70
N ILE A 233 10.38 -7.05 -7.74
CA ILE A 233 11.78 -7.12 -8.13
C ILE A 233 11.98 -8.34 -9.02
N ALA A 234 12.45 -8.14 -10.25
CA ALA A 234 12.92 -9.21 -11.11
C ALA A 234 14.43 -9.10 -11.29
N GLU A 235 15.18 -10.15 -11.04
CA GLU A 235 16.61 -10.19 -11.30
C GLU A 235 16.90 -10.85 -12.66
N LEU A 236 17.60 -10.12 -13.54
CA LEU A 236 18.12 -10.68 -14.78
C LEU A 236 19.22 -11.71 -14.49
N PRO A 237 19.32 -12.80 -15.26
CA PRO A 237 20.47 -13.70 -15.12
C PRO A 237 21.77 -12.98 -15.48
N ALA A 238 22.91 -13.50 -15.00
CA ALA A 238 24.23 -12.91 -15.23
C ALA A 238 24.56 -12.76 -16.71
N SER A 239 24.07 -13.69 -17.56
CA SER A 239 24.18 -13.62 -19.03
C SER A 239 23.51 -12.39 -19.63
N ALA A 240 22.51 -11.84 -18.98
CA ALA A 240 21.79 -10.61 -19.37
C ALA A 240 22.22 -9.38 -18.54
N GLY A 241 23.28 -9.50 -17.74
CA GLY A 241 23.90 -8.40 -16.99
C GLY A 241 23.54 -8.33 -15.50
N GLY A 242 22.80 -9.30 -14.95
CA GLY A 242 22.57 -9.44 -13.50
C GLY A 242 21.89 -8.24 -12.82
N ALA A 243 21.15 -7.42 -13.56
CA ALA A 243 20.50 -6.25 -13.02
C ALA A 243 19.16 -6.61 -12.38
N LEU A 244 18.77 -5.86 -11.36
CA LEU A 244 17.39 -5.86 -10.85
C LEU A 244 16.54 -4.94 -11.72
N LEU A 245 15.34 -5.37 -12.03
CA LEU A 245 14.30 -4.57 -12.68
C LEU A 245 13.18 -4.36 -11.66
N VAL A 246 12.96 -3.10 -11.30
CA VAL A 246 12.01 -2.73 -10.25
C VAL A 246 10.99 -1.76 -10.84
N PRO A 247 9.72 -2.17 -11.01
CA PRO A 247 8.67 -1.26 -11.42
C PRO A 247 8.51 -0.11 -10.43
N PHE A 248 8.34 1.10 -10.94
CA PHE A 248 8.13 2.31 -10.15
C PHE A 248 7.11 3.24 -10.79
N MET A 249 6.60 4.17 -10.00
CA MET A 249 5.89 5.36 -10.46
C MET A 249 6.69 6.61 -10.14
N ARG A 250 6.60 7.63 -11.02
CA ARG A 250 7.24 8.92 -10.82
C ARG A 250 6.18 10.02 -10.80
N PRO A 251 5.81 10.52 -9.61
CA PRO A 251 4.83 11.57 -9.48
C PRO A 251 5.37 12.92 -9.91
N LYS A 252 4.48 13.77 -10.39
CA LYS A 252 4.73 15.16 -10.74
C LYS A 252 4.00 16.10 -9.77
N ASN A 253 3.83 15.67 -8.54
CA ASN A 253 3.04 16.34 -7.50
C ASN A 253 3.56 17.74 -7.13
N LEU A 254 4.86 18.02 -7.34
CA LEU A 254 5.49 19.32 -7.07
C LEU A 254 5.72 20.16 -8.33
N ASN A 255 5.27 19.70 -9.49
CA ASN A 255 5.42 20.45 -10.71
C ASN A 255 4.50 21.69 -10.75
N PRO A 256 4.87 22.73 -11.52
CA PRO A 256 3.98 23.87 -11.73
C PRO A 256 2.62 23.42 -12.27
N LEU A 257 1.57 24.03 -11.74
CA LEU A 257 0.18 23.74 -12.08
C LEU A 257 -0.11 23.68 -13.59
N VAL A 258 0.58 24.50 -14.39
CA VAL A 258 0.42 24.50 -15.83
C VAL A 258 0.73 23.12 -16.45
N GLN A 259 1.77 22.45 -15.99
CA GLN A 259 2.14 21.11 -16.48
C GLN A 259 1.11 20.05 -16.05
N VAL A 260 0.62 20.14 -14.82
CA VAL A 260 -0.46 19.30 -14.31
C VAL A 260 -1.75 19.53 -15.12
N ARG A 261 -2.08 20.78 -15.42
CA ARG A 261 -3.23 21.13 -16.29
C ARG A 261 -3.09 20.62 -17.73
N GLN A 262 -1.87 20.40 -18.19
CA GLN A 262 -1.59 19.79 -19.50
C GLN A 262 -1.64 18.25 -19.46
N GLY A 263 -1.95 17.65 -18.30
CA GLY A 263 -2.12 16.21 -18.18
C GLY A 263 -0.86 15.45 -17.78
N TRP A 264 0.18 16.09 -17.26
CA TRP A 264 1.42 15.42 -16.87
C TRP A 264 1.49 15.20 -15.35
N TYR A 265 0.73 14.22 -14.86
CA TYR A 265 0.63 13.90 -13.43
C TYR A 265 1.63 12.85 -12.96
N LEU A 266 1.72 11.75 -13.71
CA LEU A 266 2.44 10.55 -13.34
C LEU A 266 3.11 9.94 -14.57
N THR A 267 4.24 9.30 -14.34
CA THR A 267 4.89 8.43 -15.34
C THR A 267 5.25 7.11 -14.68
N HIS A 268 5.31 6.04 -15.48
CA HIS A 268 5.53 4.68 -15.03
C HIS A 268 6.73 4.08 -15.73
N GLY A 269 7.57 3.37 -14.98
CA GLY A 269 8.81 2.84 -15.54
C GLY A 269 9.40 1.68 -14.74
N ILE A 270 10.66 1.39 -15.05
CA ILE A 270 11.48 0.43 -14.33
C ILE A 270 12.81 1.07 -13.93
N ALA A 271 13.16 0.90 -12.66
CA ALA A 271 14.52 1.15 -12.19
C ALA A 271 15.37 -0.08 -12.50
N VAL A 272 16.51 0.16 -13.16
CA VAL A 272 17.51 -0.85 -13.48
C VAL A 272 18.66 -0.68 -12.51
N VAL A 273 18.74 -1.58 -11.51
CA VAL A 273 19.71 -1.52 -10.42
C VAL A 273 20.80 -2.55 -10.65
N ARG A 274 22.06 -2.11 -10.75
CA ARG A 274 23.22 -2.97 -11.00
C ARG A 274 24.19 -2.92 -9.83
N PRO A 275 24.61 -4.08 -9.29
CA PRO A 275 25.75 -4.09 -8.40
C PRO A 275 27.00 -3.68 -9.17
N THR A 276 27.81 -2.80 -8.59
CA THR A 276 29.11 -2.36 -9.11
C THR A 276 30.24 -2.93 -8.28
N SER A 277 31.44 -2.36 -8.33
CA SER A 277 32.56 -2.77 -7.48
C SER A 277 32.23 -2.59 -5.98
N GLN A 278 32.82 -3.42 -5.13
CA GLN A 278 32.79 -3.19 -3.70
C GLN A 278 33.70 -2.00 -3.34
N SER A 279 33.32 -1.24 -2.30
CA SER A 279 34.23 -0.25 -1.71
C SER A 279 35.45 -0.93 -1.06
N ALA A 280 36.49 -0.15 -0.75
CA ALA A 280 37.64 -0.65 0.02
C ALA A 280 37.26 -1.28 1.38
N GLU A 281 36.12 -0.88 1.94
CA GLU A 281 35.53 -1.38 3.19
C GLU A 281 34.61 -2.59 2.99
N GLY A 282 34.54 -3.14 1.76
CA GLY A 282 33.70 -4.31 1.44
C GLY A 282 32.21 -4.01 1.26
N VAL A 283 31.79 -2.73 1.24
CA VAL A 283 30.40 -2.35 1.01
C VAL A 283 30.09 -2.40 -0.48
N GLN A 284 29.06 -3.15 -0.85
CA GLN A 284 28.58 -3.23 -2.22
C GLN A 284 27.96 -1.89 -2.65
N LYS A 285 28.45 -1.33 -3.77
CA LYS A 285 27.86 -0.17 -4.43
C LYS A 285 26.90 -0.62 -5.53
N PHE A 286 25.91 0.25 -5.81
CA PHE A 286 24.91 0.01 -6.84
C PHE A 286 24.82 1.24 -7.76
N GLN A 287 24.60 0.98 -9.03
CA GLN A 287 24.23 1.98 -10.02
C GLN A 287 22.74 1.85 -10.31
N VAL A 288 22.01 2.96 -10.28
CA VAL A 288 20.60 3.03 -10.61
C VAL A 288 20.42 3.82 -11.90
N ALA A 289 19.61 3.30 -12.80
CA ALA A 289 19.13 4.01 -13.98
C ALA A 289 17.61 3.81 -14.08
N GLU A 290 16.88 4.88 -14.32
CA GLU A 290 15.43 4.85 -14.44
C GLU A 290 15.03 5.06 -15.91
N VAL A 291 14.18 4.19 -16.43
CA VAL A 291 13.61 4.32 -17.78
C VAL A 291 12.11 4.16 -17.73
N LEU A 292 11.40 4.93 -18.54
CA LEU A 292 9.95 4.84 -18.65
C LEU A 292 9.52 3.64 -19.48
N LEU A 293 8.42 3.04 -19.10
CA LEU A 293 7.66 2.12 -19.93
C LEU A 293 6.55 2.86 -20.68
N ASP A 294 6.16 4.03 -20.22
CA ASP A 294 5.26 4.94 -20.92
C ASP A 294 5.87 5.42 -22.23
N ASP A 295 5.03 5.73 -23.19
CA ASP A 295 5.43 6.39 -24.42
C ASP A 295 4.58 7.64 -24.67
N ILE A 296 4.91 8.38 -25.73
CA ILE A 296 4.29 9.69 -26.01
C ILE A 296 2.78 9.60 -26.26
N ASP A 297 2.29 8.45 -26.67
CA ASP A 297 0.88 8.28 -27.02
C ASP A 297 0.05 7.74 -25.87
N HIS A 298 0.66 6.94 -24.97
CA HIS A 298 -0.03 6.24 -23.91
C HIS A 298 0.83 6.07 -22.66
N TYR A 299 0.16 6.11 -21.51
CA TYR A 299 0.72 5.76 -20.21
C TYR A 299 0.22 4.37 -19.78
N TYR A 300 1.04 3.67 -19.03
CA TYR A 300 0.77 2.29 -18.62
C TYR A 300 0.75 2.20 -17.10
N ALA A 301 -0.33 2.74 -16.55
CA ALA A 301 -0.50 2.98 -15.11
C ALA A 301 -0.30 1.75 -14.25
N ASP A 302 0.27 2.00 -13.08
CA ASP A 302 0.43 1.07 -11.98
C ASP A 302 1.26 -0.16 -12.36
N GLY A 303 2.54 0.07 -12.70
CA GLY A 303 3.53 -0.99 -12.85
C GLY A 303 3.55 -1.84 -11.58
N PHE A 304 3.33 -3.16 -11.69
CA PHE A 304 3.14 -4.04 -10.54
C PHE A 304 4.11 -5.22 -10.56
N GLY A 305 3.74 -6.34 -11.15
CA GLY A 305 4.57 -7.54 -11.23
C GLY A 305 5.66 -7.42 -12.26
N SER A 306 6.81 -8.02 -12.00
CA SER A 306 7.90 -8.15 -12.96
C SER A 306 8.52 -9.55 -12.94
N ALA A 307 8.96 -10.05 -14.09
CA ALA A 307 9.67 -11.32 -14.19
C ALA A 307 10.69 -11.28 -15.32
N ALA A 308 11.81 -11.97 -15.14
CA ALA A 308 12.81 -12.17 -16.18
C ALA A 308 12.76 -13.63 -16.65
N THR A 309 12.87 -13.84 -17.96
CA THR A 309 12.99 -15.21 -18.48
C THR A 309 14.29 -15.85 -18.02
N PRO A 310 14.31 -17.18 -17.73
CA PRO A 310 15.52 -17.89 -17.34
C PRO A 310 16.70 -17.75 -18.31
N ASP A 311 16.43 -17.66 -19.63
CA ASP A 311 17.42 -17.41 -20.67
C ASP A 311 17.93 -15.96 -20.71
N GLY A 312 17.29 -15.05 -19.96
CA GLY A 312 17.63 -13.63 -19.90
C GLY A 312 17.26 -12.80 -21.11
N ARG A 313 16.54 -13.35 -22.08
CA ARG A 313 16.16 -12.64 -23.31
C ARG A 313 15.09 -11.58 -23.06
N TRP A 314 14.09 -11.92 -22.24
CA TRP A 314 12.94 -11.07 -22.03
C TRP A 314 12.76 -10.73 -20.54
N ALA A 315 12.25 -9.55 -20.30
CA ALA A 315 11.63 -9.18 -19.04
C ALA A 315 10.18 -8.76 -19.28
N LEU A 316 9.31 -9.13 -18.37
CA LEU A 316 7.89 -8.82 -18.40
C LEU A 316 7.57 -7.88 -17.25
N VAL A 317 6.76 -6.86 -17.50
CA VAL A 317 6.25 -5.94 -16.46
C VAL A 317 4.75 -5.75 -16.67
N THR A 318 3.95 -6.06 -15.64
CA THR A 318 2.51 -5.84 -15.67
C THR A 318 2.21 -4.38 -15.34
N ALA A 319 1.19 -3.81 -15.99
CA ALA A 319 0.61 -2.51 -15.66
C ALA A 319 -0.84 -2.74 -15.23
N SER A 320 -1.05 -2.76 -13.91
CA SER A 320 -2.30 -3.24 -13.32
C SER A 320 -3.48 -2.31 -13.58
N GLY A 321 -3.26 -1.00 -13.63
CA GLY A 321 -4.28 -0.02 -13.99
C GLY A 321 -4.63 -0.01 -15.48
N ALA A 322 -3.65 -0.36 -16.34
CA ALA A 322 -3.81 -0.38 -17.80
C ALA A 322 -4.27 -1.73 -18.35
N ASN A 323 -4.29 -2.80 -17.54
CA ASN A 323 -4.65 -4.18 -17.95
C ASN A 323 -3.77 -4.72 -19.08
N ILE A 324 -2.48 -4.51 -18.99
CA ILE A 324 -1.49 -4.97 -19.97
C ILE A 324 -0.28 -5.60 -19.30
N VAL A 325 0.51 -6.30 -20.11
CA VAL A 325 1.91 -6.64 -19.82
C VAL A 325 2.80 -6.12 -20.92
N SER A 326 3.89 -5.45 -20.54
CA SER A 326 4.97 -5.03 -21.44
C SER A 326 6.06 -6.08 -21.48
N ILE A 327 6.51 -6.46 -22.68
CA ILE A 327 7.63 -7.37 -22.90
C ILE A 327 8.83 -6.55 -23.33
N VAL A 328 9.88 -6.59 -22.54
CA VAL A 328 11.12 -5.84 -22.69
C VAL A 328 12.21 -6.75 -23.23
N ASP A 329 12.84 -6.36 -24.31
CA ASP A 329 14.07 -6.97 -24.82
C ASP A 329 15.25 -6.47 -23.96
N THR A 330 15.84 -7.36 -23.18
CA THR A 330 16.88 -7.01 -22.22
C THR A 330 18.17 -6.54 -22.87
N ALA A 331 18.51 -7.08 -24.07
CA ALA A 331 19.67 -6.66 -24.82
C ALA A 331 19.49 -5.24 -25.40
N LYS A 332 18.29 -4.93 -25.90
CA LYS A 332 17.94 -3.59 -26.38
C LYS A 332 17.89 -2.58 -25.23
N LEU A 333 17.31 -2.96 -24.08
CA LEU A 333 17.33 -2.13 -22.86
C LEU A 333 18.77 -1.81 -22.45
N ASN A 334 19.63 -2.82 -22.37
CA ASN A 334 21.04 -2.65 -22.02
C ASN A 334 21.78 -1.75 -23.03
N ARG A 335 21.42 -1.81 -24.32
CA ARG A 335 21.98 -0.94 -25.35
C ARG A 335 21.53 0.50 -25.18
N ALA A 336 20.25 0.72 -24.96
CA ALA A 336 19.68 2.06 -24.71
C ALA A 336 20.33 2.73 -23.48
N LEU A 337 20.53 1.98 -22.40
CA LEU A 337 21.18 2.47 -21.19
C LEU A 337 22.66 2.81 -21.38
N ARG A 338 23.40 2.04 -22.21
CA ARG A 338 24.80 2.35 -22.52
C ARG A 338 24.97 3.54 -23.45
N ALA A 339 23.99 3.82 -24.30
CA ALA A 339 23.98 4.97 -25.20
C ALA A 339 23.64 6.29 -24.47
N ALA A 340 23.11 6.22 -23.25
CA ALA A 340 22.75 7.39 -22.47
C ALA A 340 24.01 8.06 -21.87
N PRO A 341 24.08 9.41 -21.82
CA PRO A 341 25.19 10.10 -21.20
C PRO A 341 25.32 9.72 -19.71
N PRO A 342 26.53 9.39 -19.20
CA PRO A 342 26.74 8.98 -17.82
C PRO A 342 26.36 10.04 -16.78
N SER A 343 26.30 11.32 -17.19
CA SER A 343 26.13 12.46 -16.29
C SER A 343 24.70 12.78 -15.88
N GLN A 344 23.69 12.11 -16.44
CA GLN A 344 22.28 12.40 -16.15
C GLN A 344 21.40 11.14 -16.14
N PRO A 345 21.60 10.20 -15.19
CA PRO A 345 20.76 9.00 -15.11
C PRO A 345 19.27 9.35 -14.88
N GLU A 346 18.96 10.46 -14.21
CA GLU A 346 17.60 10.94 -14.02
C GLU A 346 16.95 11.53 -15.29
N ALA A 347 17.74 11.99 -16.26
CA ALA A 347 17.21 12.51 -17.52
C ALA A 347 16.45 11.43 -18.31
N LEU A 348 16.82 10.15 -18.15
CA LEU A 348 16.15 9.02 -18.80
C LEU A 348 14.72 8.85 -18.31
N ALA A 349 14.46 9.12 -17.02
CA ALA A 349 13.14 9.02 -16.41
C ALA A 349 12.12 10.06 -16.89
N ASN A 350 12.52 10.94 -17.82
CA ASN A 350 11.64 11.92 -18.49
C ASN A 350 11.57 11.69 -20.00
N ARG A 351 12.16 10.61 -20.52
CA ARG A 351 12.26 10.30 -21.95
C ARG A 351 11.18 9.32 -22.39
N LEU A 352 10.02 9.85 -22.82
CA LEU A 352 8.89 9.06 -23.35
C LEU A 352 9.18 8.38 -24.70
N ASP A 353 10.21 8.79 -25.42
CA ASP A 353 10.62 8.20 -26.70
C ASP A 353 11.42 6.90 -26.55
N LEU A 354 12.03 6.65 -25.38
CA LEU A 354 12.94 5.52 -25.20
C LEU A 354 12.24 4.17 -25.14
N ALA A 355 11.05 4.08 -24.58
CA ALA A 355 10.33 2.81 -24.43
C ALA A 355 10.23 2.03 -25.75
N ARG A 356 10.02 2.72 -26.87
CA ARG A 356 9.92 2.11 -28.21
C ARG A 356 11.19 1.42 -28.68
N GLN A 357 12.35 1.69 -28.07
CA GLN A 357 13.62 1.07 -28.44
C GLN A 357 13.79 -0.32 -27.82
N PHE A 358 13.15 -0.60 -26.66
CA PHE A 358 13.35 -1.83 -25.91
C PHE A 358 12.06 -2.57 -25.53
N VAL A 359 10.90 -1.92 -25.48
CA VAL A 359 9.61 -2.60 -25.34
C VAL A 359 9.22 -3.14 -26.71
N VAL A 360 9.23 -4.46 -26.86
CA VAL A 360 8.98 -5.11 -28.15
C VAL A 360 7.54 -5.46 -28.37
N GLN A 361 6.80 -5.66 -27.29
CA GLN A 361 5.38 -6.02 -27.35
C GLN A 361 4.64 -5.57 -26.09
N ARG A 362 3.37 -5.20 -26.26
CA ARG A 362 2.41 -4.98 -25.18
C ARG A 362 1.17 -5.81 -25.47
N LEU A 363 0.80 -6.66 -24.52
CA LEU A 363 -0.33 -7.56 -24.67
C LEU A 363 -1.41 -7.21 -23.64
N ARG A 364 -2.65 -7.18 -24.06
CA ARG A 364 -3.80 -7.05 -23.16
C ARG A 364 -3.94 -8.32 -22.34
N THR A 365 -4.16 -8.16 -21.04
CA THR A 365 -4.44 -9.24 -20.08
C THR A 365 -5.89 -9.18 -19.63
N GLY A 366 -6.28 -9.98 -18.65
CA GLY A 366 -7.47 -9.69 -17.86
C GLY A 366 -7.25 -8.48 -16.95
N ARG A 367 -8.28 -8.11 -16.17
CA ARG A 367 -8.29 -6.89 -15.35
C ARG A 367 -7.37 -6.99 -14.15
N ASN A 368 -6.65 -5.91 -13.91
CA ASN A 368 -5.74 -5.70 -12.80
C ASN A 368 -4.68 -6.82 -12.70
N PRO A 369 -3.78 -6.95 -13.70
CA PRO A 369 -2.70 -7.92 -13.66
C PRO A 369 -1.69 -7.56 -12.56
N THR A 370 -1.49 -8.42 -11.57
CA THR A 370 -0.63 -8.18 -10.41
C THR A 370 0.68 -8.96 -10.49
N ALA A 371 0.60 -10.29 -10.48
CA ALA A 371 1.78 -11.14 -10.50
C ALA A 371 2.07 -11.71 -11.89
N VAL A 372 3.34 -11.96 -12.17
CA VAL A 372 3.81 -12.63 -13.38
C VAL A 372 4.93 -13.60 -13.04
N VAL A 373 4.84 -14.83 -13.56
CA VAL A 373 5.92 -15.83 -13.48
C VAL A 373 6.18 -16.44 -14.86
N VAL A 374 7.41 -16.88 -15.09
CA VAL A 374 7.84 -17.45 -16.37
C VAL A 374 8.19 -18.92 -16.17
N SER A 375 7.79 -19.77 -17.12
CA SER A 375 8.13 -21.21 -17.10
C SER A 375 9.66 -21.44 -17.18
N PRO A 376 10.16 -22.52 -16.58
CA PRO A 376 11.60 -22.82 -16.55
C PRO A 376 12.26 -22.90 -17.92
N ASP A 377 11.50 -23.26 -18.95
CA ASP A 377 11.95 -23.35 -20.36
C ASP A 377 11.89 -21.99 -21.10
N SER A 378 11.57 -20.89 -20.41
CA SER A 378 11.38 -19.55 -20.98
C SER A 378 10.29 -19.43 -22.05
N ARG A 379 9.39 -20.39 -22.14
CA ARG A 379 8.38 -20.44 -23.20
C ARG A 379 7.06 -19.76 -22.85
N PHE A 380 6.58 -19.93 -21.62
CA PHE A 380 5.30 -19.40 -21.21
C PHE A 380 5.45 -18.42 -20.05
N ALA A 381 4.65 -17.36 -20.08
CA ALA A 381 4.43 -16.50 -18.92
C ALA A 381 2.98 -16.64 -18.43
N TYR A 382 2.80 -16.66 -17.11
CA TYR A 382 1.51 -16.74 -16.44
C TYR A 382 1.31 -15.45 -15.65
N ILE A 383 0.14 -14.83 -15.79
CA ILE A 383 -0.17 -13.54 -15.20
C ILE A 383 -1.48 -13.65 -14.43
N ALA A 384 -1.50 -13.21 -13.17
CA ALA A 384 -2.68 -13.19 -12.32
C ALA A 384 -3.55 -11.97 -12.64
N ASN A 385 -4.78 -12.18 -13.10
CA ASN A 385 -5.77 -11.14 -13.37
C ASN A 385 -6.70 -11.03 -12.16
N ARG A 386 -6.31 -10.19 -11.19
CA ARG A 386 -6.94 -10.09 -9.86
C ARG A 386 -8.43 -9.82 -9.91
N MET A 387 -8.90 -8.96 -10.81
CA MET A 387 -10.31 -8.56 -10.89
C MET A 387 -11.19 -9.47 -11.77
N ASP A 388 -10.62 -10.48 -12.40
CA ASP A 388 -11.35 -11.41 -13.28
C ASP A 388 -11.35 -12.86 -12.80
N ASP A 389 -10.63 -13.18 -11.71
CA ASP A 389 -10.47 -14.55 -11.22
C ASP A 389 -9.93 -15.51 -12.30
N THR A 390 -8.94 -15.03 -13.08
CA THR A 390 -8.35 -15.75 -14.21
C THR A 390 -6.84 -15.60 -14.23
N LEU A 391 -6.16 -16.45 -15.02
CA LEU A 391 -4.77 -16.24 -15.42
C LEU A 391 -4.68 -16.03 -16.92
N SER A 392 -3.86 -15.05 -17.35
CA SER A 392 -3.44 -14.93 -18.75
C SER A 392 -2.20 -15.79 -18.96
N VAL A 393 -2.14 -16.53 -20.06
CA VAL A 393 -1.00 -17.35 -20.49
C VAL A 393 -0.46 -16.80 -21.79
N ILE A 394 0.81 -16.39 -21.81
CA ILE A 394 1.47 -15.84 -23.00
C ILE A 394 2.50 -16.84 -23.51
N ASP A 395 2.48 -17.13 -24.79
CA ASP A 395 3.57 -17.84 -25.48
C ASP A 395 4.62 -16.81 -25.90
N LEU A 396 5.80 -16.87 -25.26
CA LEU A 396 6.90 -15.94 -25.49
C LEU A 396 7.65 -16.20 -26.82
N GLY A 397 7.45 -17.37 -27.41
CA GLY A 397 7.99 -17.68 -28.74
C GLY A 397 7.24 -16.97 -29.85
N THR A 398 5.91 -16.85 -29.72
CA THR A 398 5.03 -16.17 -30.69
C THR A 398 4.69 -14.74 -30.28
N MET A 399 4.97 -14.34 -29.03
CA MET A 399 4.57 -13.06 -28.43
C MET A 399 3.05 -12.83 -28.49
N GLN A 400 2.26 -13.88 -28.22
CA GLN A 400 0.81 -13.84 -28.27
C GLN A 400 0.16 -14.45 -27.03
N MET A 401 -1.09 -14.06 -26.79
CA MET A 401 -1.94 -14.71 -25.78
C MET A 401 -2.22 -16.14 -26.22
N ALA A 402 -1.75 -17.11 -25.44
CA ALA A 402 -1.93 -18.54 -25.72
C ALA A 402 -3.22 -19.10 -25.09
N ALA A 403 -3.65 -18.57 -23.95
CA ALA A 403 -4.86 -18.99 -23.26
C ALA A 403 -5.24 -18.03 -22.13
N THR A 404 -6.49 -18.17 -21.66
CA THR A 404 -6.94 -17.67 -20.37
C THR A 404 -7.38 -18.88 -19.53
N ILE A 405 -6.86 -19.00 -18.30
CA ILE A 405 -7.24 -20.04 -17.36
C ILE A 405 -8.28 -19.47 -16.40
N ASP A 406 -9.45 -20.08 -16.37
CA ASP A 406 -10.49 -19.76 -15.40
C ASP A 406 -10.16 -20.42 -14.05
N LEU A 407 -10.05 -19.65 -12.99
CA LEU A 407 -9.77 -20.14 -11.65
C LEU A 407 -11.04 -20.56 -10.89
N GLY A 408 -12.20 -20.25 -11.44
CA GLY A 408 -13.50 -20.41 -10.79
C GLY A 408 -13.99 -19.08 -10.21
N GLY A 409 -14.80 -19.13 -9.17
CA GLY A 409 -15.40 -17.94 -8.56
C GLY A 409 -16.69 -17.47 -9.27
N PRO A 410 -17.36 -16.46 -8.72
CA PRO A 410 -18.62 -15.93 -9.21
C PRO A 410 -18.49 -15.30 -10.59
N LYS A 411 -19.42 -15.57 -11.49
CA LYS A 411 -19.48 -14.94 -12.82
C LYS A 411 -20.33 -13.66 -12.82
N ALA A 412 -21.30 -13.57 -11.93
CA ALA A 412 -22.08 -12.36 -11.73
C ALA A 412 -21.22 -11.29 -11.01
N ILE A 413 -21.27 -10.07 -11.50
CA ILE A 413 -20.52 -8.95 -10.93
C ILE A 413 -21.44 -8.19 -10.00
N THR A 414 -21.09 -8.14 -8.70
CA THR A 414 -21.79 -7.34 -7.70
C THR A 414 -21.45 -5.86 -7.86
N HIS A 415 -22.27 -4.97 -7.31
CA HIS A 415 -22.00 -3.53 -7.26
C HIS A 415 -20.64 -3.22 -6.62
N LEU A 416 -20.30 -3.87 -5.50
CA LEU A 416 -19.00 -3.71 -4.85
C LEU A 416 -17.85 -4.15 -5.75
N ARG A 417 -17.95 -5.30 -6.42
CA ARG A 417 -16.92 -5.76 -7.36
C ARG A 417 -16.81 -4.84 -8.57
N HIS A 418 -17.91 -4.28 -9.04
CA HIS A 418 -17.88 -3.29 -10.11
C HIS A 418 -17.18 -2.00 -9.65
N GLY A 419 -17.51 -1.47 -8.47
CA GLY A 419 -16.81 -0.35 -7.86
C GLY A 419 -15.32 -0.60 -7.67
N GLN A 420 -14.95 -1.81 -7.19
CA GLN A 420 -13.56 -2.24 -7.08
C GLN A 420 -12.84 -2.24 -8.43
N ARG A 421 -13.47 -2.73 -9.51
CA ARG A 421 -12.92 -2.68 -10.86
C ARG A 421 -12.69 -1.25 -11.36
N LEU A 422 -13.60 -0.32 -11.05
CA LEU A 422 -13.45 1.10 -11.38
C LEU A 422 -12.28 1.72 -10.61
N PHE A 423 -12.16 1.41 -9.32
CA PHE A 423 -11.09 1.89 -8.45
C PHE A 423 -9.69 1.53 -8.95
N TYR A 424 -9.51 0.33 -9.48
CA TYR A 424 -8.24 -0.17 -10.00
C TYR A 424 -8.02 0.08 -11.50
N SER A 425 -8.91 0.77 -12.19
CA SER A 425 -8.82 0.97 -13.63
C SER A 425 -8.36 2.37 -14.00
N ALA A 426 -7.28 2.47 -14.77
CA ALA A 426 -6.82 3.73 -15.34
C ALA A 426 -7.57 4.15 -16.62
N SER A 427 -8.51 3.34 -17.11
CA SER A 427 -9.21 3.59 -18.39
C SER A 427 -10.04 4.88 -18.40
N ARG A 428 -10.33 5.45 -17.23
CA ARG A 428 -11.07 6.71 -17.08
C ARG A 428 -10.18 7.94 -16.95
N SER A 429 -8.86 7.77 -16.87
CA SER A 429 -7.95 8.92 -16.85
C SER A 429 -7.45 9.27 -18.26
N GLU A 430 -7.10 10.54 -18.47
CA GLU A 430 -6.51 10.99 -19.74
C GLU A 430 -5.27 10.17 -20.05
N GLN A 431 -5.24 9.57 -21.24
CA GLN A 431 -4.15 8.70 -21.71
C GLN A 431 -3.82 7.51 -20.79
N GLY A 432 -4.68 7.17 -19.83
CA GLY A 432 -4.45 6.04 -18.95
C GLY A 432 -3.39 6.24 -17.86
N GLN A 433 -3.13 7.48 -17.43
CA GLN A 433 -2.04 7.81 -16.50
C GLN A 433 -2.23 7.27 -15.10
N MET A 434 -3.46 7.17 -14.60
CA MET A 434 -3.75 6.82 -13.20
C MET A 434 -5.11 6.18 -13.00
N ALA A 435 -5.20 5.38 -11.94
CA ALA A 435 -6.43 4.91 -11.31
C ALA A 435 -6.59 5.56 -9.93
N CYS A 436 -7.69 5.31 -9.21
CA CYS A 436 -7.79 5.68 -7.80
C CYS A 436 -6.69 4.98 -6.97
N ALA A 437 -6.43 3.70 -7.28
CA ALA A 437 -5.39 2.89 -6.63
C ALA A 437 -3.96 3.42 -6.83
N THR A 438 -3.73 4.31 -7.79
CA THR A 438 -2.42 4.94 -8.02
C THR A 438 -2.03 5.86 -6.86
N CYS A 439 -2.96 6.69 -6.39
CA CYS A 439 -2.77 7.57 -5.22
C CYS A 439 -3.21 6.90 -3.91
N HIS A 440 -4.05 5.86 -3.99
CA HIS A 440 -4.53 5.08 -2.84
C HIS A 440 -4.09 3.62 -2.96
N PRO A 441 -2.77 3.33 -2.83
CA PRO A 441 -2.22 1.98 -3.01
C PRO A 441 -2.70 1.02 -1.92
N HIS A 442 -2.33 -0.25 -2.07
CA HIS A 442 -2.57 -1.31 -1.08
C HIS A 442 -4.00 -1.35 -0.55
N GLY A 443 -4.98 -1.24 -1.49
CA GLY A 443 -6.40 -1.31 -1.14
C GLY A 443 -7.00 -0.07 -0.49
N GLY A 444 -6.35 1.09 -0.58
CA GLY A 444 -6.92 2.36 -0.11
C GLY A 444 -6.06 3.16 0.87
N LEU A 445 -4.80 2.78 1.11
CA LEU A 445 -3.86 3.59 1.88
C LEU A 445 -3.61 4.96 1.21
N SER A 446 -2.98 5.89 1.92
CA SER A 446 -2.34 7.05 1.33
C SER A 446 -1.05 6.64 0.59
N ASP A 447 -0.71 7.35 -0.49
CA ASP A 447 0.61 7.23 -1.13
C ASP A 447 1.72 7.94 -0.32
N GLY A 448 1.37 8.61 0.78
CA GLY A 448 2.27 9.37 1.63
C GLY A 448 2.74 10.70 1.03
N LEU A 449 2.12 11.16 -0.06
CA LEU A 449 2.50 12.39 -0.74
C LEU A 449 1.52 13.53 -0.48
N ALA A 450 2.06 14.73 -0.48
CA ALA A 450 1.27 15.94 -0.59
C ALA A 450 1.14 16.34 -2.07
N TRP A 451 -0.08 16.69 -2.49
CA TRP A 451 -0.42 17.03 -3.85
C TRP A 451 -0.95 18.45 -3.96
N SER A 452 -0.48 19.19 -4.94
CA SER A 452 -1.05 20.49 -5.34
C SER A 452 -1.98 20.30 -6.53
N LEU A 453 -3.10 19.62 -6.30
CA LEU A 453 -4.14 19.45 -7.32
C LEU A 453 -5.09 20.65 -7.27
N GLU A 454 -4.73 21.73 -7.94
CA GLU A 454 -5.59 22.88 -8.06
C GLU A 454 -6.88 22.54 -8.83
N THR A 455 -8.01 22.68 -8.15
CA THR A 455 -9.28 22.83 -8.83
C THR A 455 -9.69 24.31 -8.77
N PRO A 456 -10.49 24.84 -9.71
CA PRO A 456 -10.83 26.27 -9.78
C PRO A 456 -11.44 26.87 -8.50
N GLN A 457 -11.78 26.06 -7.51
CA GLN A 457 -12.41 26.46 -6.25
C GLN A 457 -11.61 26.10 -5.01
N LEU A 458 -10.44 25.46 -5.14
CA LEU A 458 -9.66 24.91 -4.02
C LEU A 458 -8.38 25.66 -3.71
N GLY A 459 -8.00 26.63 -4.54
CA GLY A 459 -6.77 27.38 -4.33
C GLY A 459 -5.50 26.56 -4.59
N ARG A 460 -4.39 27.00 -4.02
CA ARG A 460 -3.04 26.40 -4.18
C ARG A 460 -2.67 25.46 -3.06
N ASP A 461 -3.64 24.96 -2.31
CA ASP A 461 -3.39 24.14 -1.13
C ASP A 461 -2.61 22.89 -1.53
N VAL A 462 -1.46 22.70 -0.92
CA VAL A 462 -0.70 21.46 -0.98
C VAL A 462 -1.23 20.57 0.15
N VAL A 463 -1.92 19.50 -0.19
CA VAL A 463 -2.59 18.65 0.80
C VAL A 463 -2.11 17.21 0.70
N GLU A 464 -1.90 16.62 1.86
CA GLU A 464 -1.61 15.19 2.02
C GLU A 464 -2.81 14.38 1.51
N ASN A 465 -2.50 13.27 0.84
CA ASN A 465 -3.49 12.35 0.32
C ASN A 465 -4.03 11.45 1.44
N LYS A 466 -5.27 11.70 1.90
CA LYS A 466 -5.87 10.91 3.00
C LYS A 466 -6.05 9.44 2.62
N THR A 467 -5.85 8.54 3.58
CA THR A 467 -6.28 7.13 3.43
C THR A 467 -7.79 7.02 3.20
N LEU A 468 -8.20 6.00 2.45
CA LEU A 468 -9.61 5.62 2.26
C LEU A 468 -10.04 4.48 3.17
N LEU A 469 -9.12 3.92 3.97
CA LEU A 469 -9.44 2.82 4.89
C LEU A 469 -10.25 3.33 6.08
N GLY A 470 -11.39 2.69 6.34
CA GLY A 470 -12.23 2.97 7.51
C GLY A 470 -12.90 4.34 7.50
N ILE A 471 -13.12 4.96 6.34
CA ILE A 471 -13.73 6.31 6.27
C ILE A 471 -15.25 6.32 6.32
N ASP A 472 -15.89 5.16 6.35
CA ASP A 472 -17.34 5.08 6.51
C ASP A 472 -17.77 5.76 7.82
N GLY A 473 -18.74 6.68 7.74
CA GLY A 473 -19.20 7.48 8.90
C GLY A 473 -18.34 8.70 9.26
N THR A 474 -17.27 9.01 8.52
CA THR A 474 -16.38 10.15 8.81
C THR A 474 -16.65 11.41 7.97
N SER A 475 -17.70 11.45 7.17
CA SER A 475 -18.04 12.65 6.39
C SER A 475 -18.22 13.89 7.28
N PRO A 476 -17.93 15.12 6.78
CA PRO A 476 -17.55 15.47 5.40
C PRO A 476 -16.10 15.10 5.08
N PHE A 477 -15.81 14.90 3.79
CA PHE A 477 -14.50 14.48 3.32
C PHE A 477 -13.62 15.66 2.88
N LYS A 478 -12.31 15.37 2.70
CA LYS A 478 -11.20 16.28 2.44
C LYS A 478 -10.81 17.16 3.63
N TRP A 479 -9.59 17.70 3.54
CA TRP A 479 -9.05 18.59 4.57
C TRP A 479 -9.86 19.88 4.77
N ASN A 480 -10.59 20.34 3.75
CA ASN A 480 -11.46 21.51 3.83
C ASN A 480 -12.95 21.18 4.17
N GLY A 481 -13.28 19.91 4.41
CA GLY A 481 -14.63 19.47 4.77
C GLY A 481 -15.72 19.80 3.75
N LYS A 482 -15.36 20.06 2.48
CA LYS A 482 -16.33 20.55 1.46
C LYS A 482 -17.09 19.44 0.76
N ASN A 483 -16.72 18.18 0.92
CA ASN A 483 -17.41 17.08 0.27
C ASN A 483 -18.32 16.35 1.28
N PRO A 484 -19.62 16.53 1.20
CA PRO A 484 -20.56 15.91 2.13
C PRO A 484 -20.61 14.38 1.99
N ASP A 485 -20.31 13.87 0.81
CA ASP A 485 -20.34 12.46 0.47
C ASP A 485 -19.31 12.11 -0.62
N LEU A 486 -19.10 10.82 -0.86
CA LEU A 486 -18.18 10.36 -1.91
C LEU A 486 -18.79 10.51 -3.32
N GLU A 487 -20.09 10.51 -3.48
CA GLU A 487 -20.72 10.71 -4.79
C GLU A 487 -20.39 12.11 -5.33
N THR A 488 -20.36 13.11 -4.47
CA THR A 488 -19.89 14.48 -4.80
C THR A 488 -18.40 14.48 -5.16
N GLN A 489 -17.57 13.68 -4.46
CA GLN A 489 -16.15 13.60 -4.72
C GLN A 489 -15.84 12.86 -6.02
N ASP A 490 -16.41 11.67 -6.22
CA ASP A 490 -16.06 10.75 -7.30
C ASP A 490 -16.82 11.05 -8.60
N GLY A 491 -17.88 11.83 -8.52
CA GLY A 491 -18.68 12.27 -9.66
C GLY A 491 -17.94 13.31 -10.52
N PRO A 492 -18.50 14.53 -10.67
CA PRO A 492 -17.94 15.53 -11.59
C PRO A 492 -16.52 15.95 -11.26
N ARG A 493 -16.15 15.91 -9.98
CA ARG A 493 -14.87 16.47 -9.52
C ARG A 493 -13.68 15.62 -9.87
N SER A 494 -13.67 14.35 -9.48
CA SER A 494 -12.55 13.46 -9.80
C SER A 494 -12.40 13.25 -11.29
N ALA A 495 -13.53 13.08 -12.01
CA ALA A 495 -13.51 12.90 -13.44
C ALA A 495 -13.01 14.12 -14.20
N SER A 496 -13.54 15.31 -13.89
CA SER A 496 -13.24 16.53 -14.67
C SER A 496 -11.90 17.15 -14.31
N TYR A 497 -11.49 17.11 -13.04
CA TYR A 497 -10.29 17.83 -12.57
C TYR A 497 -9.07 16.94 -12.38
N ILE A 498 -9.25 15.70 -11.91
CA ILE A 498 -8.15 14.78 -11.70
C ILE A 498 -7.92 13.91 -12.93
N PHE A 499 -8.93 13.17 -13.37
CA PHE A 499 -8.80 12.25 -14.51
C PHE A 499 -8.91 12.93 -15.87
N ARG A 500 -9.49 14.14 -15.96
CA ARG A 500 -9.69 14.92 -17.20
C ARG A 500 -10.38 14.15 -18.30
N SER A 501 -11.38 13.41 -17.92
CA SER A 501 -12.15 12.56 -18.80
C SER A 501 -13.64 12.82 -18.69
N GLN A 502 -14.43 12.06 -19.42
CA GLN A 502 -15.86 11.99 -19.19
C GLN A 502 -16.13 11.41 -17.80
N GLY A 503 -17.06 12.02 -17.07
CA GLY A 503 -17.44 11.57 -15.73
C GLY A 503 -17.96 10.14 -15.73
N PHE A 504 -17.88 9.53 -14.55
CA PHE A 504 -18.59 8.29 -14.29
C PHE A 504 -20.11 8.51 -14.40
N SER A 505 -20.85 7.50 -14.87
CA SER A 505 -22.32 7.51 -14.77
C SER A 505 -22.74 7.48 -13.29
N HIS A 506 -23.96 7.88 -12.99
CA HIS A 506 -24.47 7.87 -11.61
C HIS A 506 -24.42 6.47 -10.96
N ALA A 507 -24.65 5.40 -11.72
CA ALA A 507 -24.51 4.04 -11.24
C ALA A 507 -23.05 3.68 -10.91
N GLU A 508 -22.11 4.05 -11.78
CA GLU A 508 -20.67 3.84 -11.54
C GLU A 508 -20.18 4.61 -10.32
N VAL A 509 -20.63 5.85 -10.12
CA VAL A 509 -20.31 6.66 -8.93
C VAL A 509 -20.78 5.97 -7.66
N LYS A 510 -22.02 5.45 -7.64
CA LYS A 510 -22.55 4.69 -6.50
C LYS A 510 -21.77 3.41 -6.21
N ASP A 511 -21.43 2.68 -7.25
CA ASP A 511 -20.69 1.43 -7.11
C ASP A 511 -19.27 1.72 -6.58
N LEU A 512 -18.61 2.77 -7.08
CA LEU A 512 -17.28 3.20 -6.63
C LEU A 512 -17.33 3.70 -5.17
N ALA A 513 -18.26 4.59 -4.83
CA ALA A 513 -18.45 5.09 -3.48
C ALA A 513 -18.78 3.94 -2.50
N GLY A 514 -19.67 3.03 -2.89
CA GLY A 514 -20.00 1.83 -2.10
C GLY A 514 -18.78 0.94 -1.85
N PHE A 515 -17.93 0.75 -2.86
CA PHE A 515 -16.66 0.03 -2.68
C PHE A 515 -15.73 0.76 -1.70
N ILE A 516 -15.51 2.05 -1.87
CA ILE A 516 -14.62 2.84 -0.99
C ILE A 516 -15.12 2.81 0.46
N LEU A 517 -16.42 2.99 0.71
CA LEU A 517 -17.01 2.90 2.05
C LEU A 517 -16.94 1.48 2.64
N SER A 518 -16.76 0.46 1.82
CA SER A 518 -16.59 -0.93 2.29
C SER A 518 -15.17 -1.25 2.76
N LEU A 519 -14.18 -0.39 2.48
CA LEU A 519 -12.79 -0.59 2.85
C LEU A 519 -12.61 -0.54 4.38
N ARG A 520 -11.96 -1.54 4.93
CA ARG A 520 -11.74 -1.68 6.37
C ARG A 520 -10.27 -1.48 6.73
N LEU A 521 -10.04 -0.99 7.93
CA LEU A 521 -8.69 -0.97 8.52
C LEU A 521 -8.29 -2.40 8.88
N PRO A 522 -7.05 -2.80 8.61
CA PRO A 522 -6.51 -4.04 9.17
C PRO A 522 -6.39 -3.91 10.70
N PRO A 523 -6.28 -5.04 11.42
CA PRO A 523 -6.03 -5.00 12.86
C PRO A 523 -4.79 -4.17 13.21
N SER A 524 -4.89 -3.32 14.24
CA SER A 524 -3.75 -2.50 14.65
C SER A 524 -2.55 -3.37 15.06
N PRO A 525 -1.37 -3.15 14.48
CA PRO A 525 -0.16 -3.89 14.83
C PRO A 525 0.33 -3.62 16.26
N ASN A 526 -0.10 -2.50 16.83
CA ASN A 526 0.37 -2.01 18.13
C ASN A 526 -0.58 -2.38 19.27
N LEU A 527 -1.70 -3.04 18.98
CA LEU A 527 -2.64 -3.54 19.97
C LEU A 527 -2.49 -5.05 20.11
N ALA A 528 -2.35 -5.54 21.34
CA ALA A 528 -2.33 -6.98 21.59
C ALA A 528 -3.62 -7.64 21.07
N ARG A 529 -3.53 -8.87 20.55
CA ARG A 529 -4.69 -9.58 19.96
C ARG A 529 -5.88 -9.77 20.90
N ASN A 530 -5.63 -9.79 22.21
CA ASN A 530 -6.67 -9.83 23.23
C ASN A 530 -7.26 -8.45 23.58
N GLY A 531 -6.84 -7.39 22.89
CA GLY A 531 -7.26 -6.00 23.12
C GLY A 531 -6.70 -5.37 24.39
N GLN A 532 -5.76 -6.01 25.09
CA GLN A 532 -5.15 -5.45 26.29
C GLN A 532 -4.10 -4.40 25.93
N LEU A 533 -4.16 -3.28 26.64
CA LEU A 533 -3.15 -2.25 26.56
C LEU A 533 -1.94 -2.61 27.42
N THR A 534 -0.75 -2.25 26.95
CA THR A 534 0.46 -2.23 27.77
C THR A 534 0.35 -1.12 28.83
N GLU A 535 1.23 -1.13 29.84
CA GLU A 535 1.23 -0.07 30.86
C GLU A 535 1.45 1.33 30.26
N ALA A 536 2.36 1.45 29.26
CA ALA A 536 2.61 2.69 28.56
C ALA A 536 1.36 3.16 27.79
N GLN A 537 0.70 2.26 27.06
CA GLN A 537 -0.53 2.55 26.33
C GLN A 537 -1.69 2.95 27.25
N ALA A 538 -1.80 2.31 28.43
CA ALA A 538 -2.82 2.65 29.43
C ALA A 538 -2.58 4.06 30.01
N ARG A 539 -1.33 4.41 30.36
CA ARG A 539 -0.98 5.78 30.77
C ARG A 539 -1.25 6.79 29.64
N GLY A 540 -0.91 6.43 28.40
CA GLY A 540 -1.21 7.25 27.23
C GLY A 540 -2.70 7.50 27.03
N GLN A 541 -3.53 6.49 27.28
CA GLN A 541 -4.99 6.62 27.28
C GLN A 541 -5.46 7.62 28.34
N GLU A 542 -4.94 7.56 29.57
CA GLU A 542 -5.26 8.53 30.62
C GLU A 542 -4.88 9.96 30.21
N ILE A 543 -3.72 10.13 29.57
CA ILE A 543 -3.26 11.42 29.04
C ILE A 543 -4.20 11.93 27.94
N PHE A 544 -4.61 11.09 27.01
CA PHE A 544 -5.55 11.47 25.95
C PHE A 544 -6.89 11.99 26.48
N PHE A 545 -7.38 11.38 27.57
CA PHE A 545 -8.65 11.74 28.23
C PHE A 545 -8.49 12.75 29.39
N ARG A 546 -7.31 13.28 29.63
CA ARG A 546 -7.08 14.20 30.75
C ARG A 546 -7.88 15.50 30.65
N GLY A 547 -8.37 15.98 31.76
CA GLY A 547 -9.04 17.28 31.86
C GLY A 547 -8.24 18.33 32.61
N ARG A 548 -7.01 18.01 33.07
CA ARG A 548 -6.12 18.88 33.83
C ARG A 548 -4.68 18.70 33.36
N THR A 549 -3.91 19.77 33.48
CA THR A 549 -2.45 19.77 33.28
C THR A 549 -1.75 19.05 34.44
N ASN A 550 -0.45 18.78 34.31
CA ASN A 550 0.37 18.22 35.40
C ASN A 550 0.39 19.10 36.65
N ALA A 551 0.25 20.43 36.49
CA ALA A 551 0.11 21.39 37.60
C ALA A 551 -1.32 21.45 38.19
N GLY A 552 -2.25 20.60 37.74
CA GLY A 552 -3.63 20.57 38.20
C GLY A 552 -4.56 21.63 37.60
N VAL A 553 -4.07 22.46 36.68
CA VAL A 553 -4.87 23.51 36.01
C VAL A 553 -5.90 22.85 35.09
N LEU A 554 -7.14 23.35 35.11
CA LEU A 554 -8.21 22.83 34.27
C LEU A 554 -7.92 23.14 32.79
N ILE A 555 -7.89 22.11 31.94
CA ILE A 555 -7.80 22.25 30.49
C ILE A 555 -9.17 22.62 29.94
N PRO A 556 -9.31 23.74 29.23
CA PRO A 556 -10.57 24.12 28.59
C PRO A 556 -11.07 22.99 27.67
N PRO A 557 -12.39 22.75 27.58
CA PRO A 557 -12.91 21.63 26.80
C PRO A 557 -12.40 21.57 25.35
N GLN A 558 -12.33 22.72 24.66
CA GLN A 558 -11.90 22.82 23.26
C GLN A 558 -10.39 22.51 23.04
N ASP A 559 -9.57 22.51 24.12
CA ASP A 559 -8.13 22.24 24.07
C ASP A 559 -7.78 20.80 24.50
N ARG A 560 -8.81 19.96 24.74
CA ARG A 560 -8.65 18.55 25.07
C ARG A 560 -8.61 17.68 23.82
N CYS A 561 -7.76 16.66 23.78
CA CYS A 561 -7.64 15.77 22.63
C CYS A 561 -9.00 15.17 22.21
N TYR A 562 -9.75 14.62 23.18
CA TYR A 562 -11.02 13.95 22.91
C TYR A 562 -12.20 14.89 22.58
N TYR A 563 -12.02 16.21 22.65
CA TYR A 563 -13.02 17.18 22.18
C TYR A 563 -13.08 17.19 20.64
N CYS A 564 -11.92 17.24 20.01
CA CYS A 564 -11.79 17.17 18.55
C CYS A 564 -11.81 15.71 18.07
N HIS A 565 -11.19 14.81 18.81
CA HIS A 565 -11.04 13.40 18.48
C HIS A 565 -11.95 12.53 19.37
N ALA A 566 -13.28 12.65 19.18
CA ALA A 566 -14.27 11.94 19.98
C ALA A 566 -14.34 10.43 19.64
N PRO A 567 -14.19 9.52 20.61
CA PRO A 567 -14.15 8.07 20.34
C PRO A 567 -15.40 7.51 19.64
N VAL A 568 -16.56 8.08 19.92
CA VAL A 568 -17.86 7.61 19.39
C VAL A 568 -18.04 7.82 17.87
N SER A 569 -17.10 8.52 17.22
CA SER A 569 -17.16 8.86 15.80
C SER A 569 -15.80 8.66 15.11
N HIS A 570 -15.19 7.49 15.26
CA HIS A 570 -13.88 7.15 14.69
C HIS A 570 -12.76 8.11 15.12
N TYR A 571 -12.86 8.66 16.34
CA TYR A 571 -11.95 9.69 16.85
C TYR A 571 -11.85 10.92 15.94
N THR A 572 -12.98 11.39 15.41
CA THR A 572 -13.11 12.68 14.70
C THR A 572 -14.37 13.40 15.13
N SER A 573 -14.32 14.72 15.25
CA SER A 573 -15.52 15.57 15.46
C SER A 573 -16.18 15.98 14.16
N ARG A 574 -15.56 15.75 13.01
CA ARG A 574 -16.08 16.08 11.66
C ARG A 574 -16.36 17.58 11.51
N VAL A 575 -15.56 18.41 12.14
CA VAL A 575 -15.61 19.89 12.06
C VAL A 575 -14.25 20.43 11.67
N LEU A 576 -14.24 21.66 11.18
CA LEU A 576 -12.98 22.35 10.87
C LEU A 576 -12.38 22.95 12.14
N MET A 577 -11.12 22.65 12.42
CA MET A 577 -10.36 23.19 13.57
C MET A 577 -9.08 23.85 13.10
N ASN A 578 -8.76 25.01 13.71
CA ASN A 578 -7.49 25.69 13.50
C ASN A 578 -6.51 25.25 14.59
N VAL A 579 -5.60 24.38 14.23
CA VAL A 579 -4.54 23.87 15.12
C VAL A 579 -3.18 24.55 14.88
N GLY A 580 -3.16 25.69 14.18
CA GLY A 580 -1.96 26.48 13.97
C GLY A 580 -0.99 25.95 12.90
N THR A 581 -1.40 24.97 12.10
CA THR A 581 -0.52 24.32 11.11
C THR A 581 -0.67 24.88 9.68
N ALA A 582 -1.55 25.88 9.47
CA ALA A 582 -1.69 26.51 8.17
C ALA A 582 -0.41 27.23 7.74
N THR A 583 -0.04 27.07 6.49
CA THR A 583 1.15 27.65 5.86
C THR A 583 0.77 28.83 4.96
N ARG A 584 1.75 29.51 4.40
CA ARG A 584 1.54 30.61 3.41
C ARG A 584 0.92 30.12 2.09
N TYR A 585 0.86 28.83 1.86
CA TYR A 585 0.30 28.23 0.65
C TYR A 585 -1.16 27.85 0.81
N ASP A 586 -1.67 27.85 2.05
CA ASP A 586 -3.04 27.45 2.34
C ASP A 586 -4.02 28.62 2.13
N THR A 587 -5.17 28.31 1.55
CA THR A 587 -6.28 29.26 1.36
C THR A 587 -7.26 29.24 2.53
N ILE A 588 -7.13 28.29 3.45
CA ILE A 588 -7.91 28.13 4.68
C ILE A 588 -6.98 27.96 5.87
N TYR A 589 -7.47 28.32 7.07
CA TYR A 589 -6.70 28.21 8.32
C TYR A 589 -7.24 27.15 9.29
N ALA A 590 -8.36 26.52 8.92
CA ALA A 590 -8.97 25.47 9.71
C ALA A 590 -9.22 24.26 8.82
N PHE A 591 -8.86 23.07 9.34
CA PHE A 591 -8.92 21.82 8.61
C PHE A 591 -9.87 20.84 9.26
N ASP A 592 -10.48 19.96 8.45
CA ASP A 592 -11.32 18.88 8.93
C ASP A 592 -10.50 17.94 9.84
N VAL A 593 -11.05 17.70 11.04
CA VAL A 593 -10.41 16.84 12.04
C VAL A 593 -10.35 15.41 11.52
N PRO A 594 -9.16 14.86 11.23
CA PRO A 594 -9.03 13.50 10.70
C PRO A 594 -9.39 12.46 11.76
N GLN A 595 -9.89 11.31 11.30
CA GLN A 595 -10.05 10.14 12.17
C GLN A 595 -8.68 9.65 12.68
N LEU A 596 -8.61 9.20 13.94
CA LEU A 596 -7.39 8.61 14.50
C LEU A 596 -7.35 7.07 14.38
N GLU A 597 -8.47 6.41 14.08
CA GLU A 597 -8.43 4.96 13.80
C GLU A 597 -7.45 4.68 12.65
N GLY A 598 -6.51 3.77 12.88
CA GLY A 598 -5.42 3.45 11.97
C GLY A 598 -4.36 4.56 11.83
N VAL A 599 -4.26 5.50 12.79
CA VAL A 599 -3.32 6.63 12.69
C VAL A 599 -1.86 6.19 12.54
N ALA A 600 -1.47 5.07 13.14
CA ALA A 600 -0.12 4.51 13.01
C ALA A 600 0.26 4.14 11.56
N MET A 601 -0.73 3.89 10.70
CA MET A 601 -0.53 3.48 9.30
C MET A 601 -0.66 4.65 8.31
N LYS A 602 -0.68 5.89 8.80
CA LYS A 602 -1.02 7.09 7.99
C LYS A 602 0.06 8.16 7.94
N PRO A 603 1.36 7.88 8.19
CA PRO A 603 2.37 8.91 7.97
C PRO A 603 2.44 9.28 6.46
N PRO A 604 2.81 10.54 6.12
CA PRO A 604 3.07 11.66 7.03
C PRO A 604 1.78 12.28 7.61
N TYR A 605 1.94 13.12 8.63
CA TYR A 605 0.82 13.71 9.37
C TYR A 605 0.64 15.19 9.08
N LEU A 606 -0.47 15.76 9.59
CA LEU A 606 -0.99 17.09 9.30
C LEU A 606 -1.55 17.18 7.88
N HIS A 607 -2.24 18.31 7.60
CA HIS A 607 -2.97 18.48 6.34
C HIS A 607 -2.06 18.51 5.10
N ASN A 608 -0.80 18.82 5.26
CA ASN A 608 0.20 18.93 4.18
C ASN A 608 1.34 17.90 4.27
N GLY A 609 1.30 17.00 5.25
CA GLY A 609 2.32 15.96 5.43
C GLY A 609 3.67 16.49 5.98
N GLU A 610 3.70 17.65 6.66
CA GLU A 610 4.96 18.19 7.21
C GLU A 610 5.53 17.35 8.34
N ALA A 611 4.69 16.77 9.21
CA ALA A 611 5.12 15.91 10.29
C ALA A 611 5.35 14.49 9.78
N GLN A 612 6.58 13.99 9.89
CA GLN A 612 6.95 12.68 9.38
C GLN A 612 6.61 11.54 10.35
N ASP A 613 6.47 11.87 11.63
CA ASP A 613 6.03 10.96 12.68
C ASP A 613 5.09 11.67 13.67
N LEU A 614 4.45 10.90 14.55
CA LEU A 614 3.48 11.43 15.52
C LEU A 614 4.13 12.39 16.52
N GLU A 615 5.40 12.19 16.86
CA GLU A 615 6.10 13.04 17.82
C GLU A 615 6.27 14.47 17.28
N GLU A 616 6.58 14.61 16.00
CA GLU A 616 6.78 15.90 15.36
C GLU A 616 5.54 16.80 15.43
N ILE A 617 4.33 16.23 15.49
CA ILE A 617 3.10 17.01 15.64
C ILE A 617 3.20 17.95 16.84
N TRP A 618 3.74 17.48 17.97
CA TRP A 618 3.81 18.25 19.21
C TRP A 618 5.17 18.92 19.44
N THR A 619 6.25 18.28 19.00
CA THR A 619 7.61 18.84 19.24
C THR A 619 8.01 19.92 18.24
N LYS A 620 7.43 19.92 17.04
CA LYS A 620 7.74 20.88 15.97
C LYS A 620 6.57 21.78 15.59
N PHE A 621 5.34 21.25 15.60
CA PHE A 621 4.19 21.93 14.98
C PHE A 621 3.11 22.36 15.99
N ASN A 622 3.37 22.28 17.30
CA ASN A 622 2.46 22.73 18.35
C ASN A 622 3.13 23.67 19.38
N PRO A 623 3.88 24.71 18.98
CA PRO A 623 4.62 25.55 19.93
C PRO A 623 3.71 26.35 20.88
N ASP A 624 2.47 26.63 20.47
CA ASP A 624 1.50 27.47 21.19
C ASP A 624 0.35 26.64 21.80
N ASP A 625 0.50 25.32 21.94
CA ASP A 625 -0.53 24.39 22.45
C ASP A 625 -1.88 24.44 21.70
N LYS A 626 -1.89 24.87 20.44
CA LYS A 626 -3.11 24.95 19.61
C LYS A 626 -3.66 23.56 19.20
N HIS A 627 -2.78 22.55 19.18
CA HIS A 627 -3.15 21.17 18.92
C HIS A 627 -3.19 20.35 20.22
N GLY A 628 -3.95 20.86 21.18
CA GLY A 628 -4.01 20.31 22.53
C GLY A 628 -2.87 20.80 23.43
N ILE A 629 -3.16 20.91 24.72
CA ILE A 629 -2.13 21.34 25.70
C ILE A 629 -1.19 20.17 25.96
N THR A 630 0.06 20.32 25.54
CA THR A 630 1.11 19.30 25.65
C THR A 630 2.43 19.86 26.18
N SER A 631 2.57 21.18 26.28
CA SER A 631 3.79 21.86 26.77
C SER A 631 4.16 21.54 28.21
N ASP A 632 3.21 21.01 29.01
CA ASP A 632 3.41 20.57 30.38
C ASP A 632 3.85 19.10 30.51
N MET A 633 3.90 18.36 29.41
CA MET A 633 4.28 16.94 29.40
C MET A 633 5.80 16.78 29.33
N ASP A 634 6.29 15.80 30.05
CA ASP A 634 7.66 15.32 29.84
C ASP A 634 7.72 14.33 28.65
N LYS A 635 8.94 13.95 28.29
CA LYS A 635 9.16 13.03 27.13
C LYS A 635 8.52 11.65 27.34
N VAL A 636 8.43 11.15 28.57
CA VAL A 636 7.83 9.85 28.88
C VAL A 636 6.32 9.92 28.64
N GLN A 637 5.68 10.97 29.13
CA GLN A 637 4.25 11.21 28.95
C GLN A 637 3.88 11.37 27.47
N LEU A 638 4.70 12.10 26.70
CA LEU A 638 4.49 12.22 25.26
C LEU A 638 4.63 10.88 24.53
N ASN A 639 5.63 10.09 24.91
CA ASN A 639 5.79 8.75 24.35
C ASN A 639 4.60 7.83 24.73
N ASP A 640 4.14 7.87 25.96
CA ASP A 640 2.97 7.10 26.40
C ASP A 640 1.72 7.48 25.58
N LEU A 641 1.49 8.79 25.34
CA LEU A 641 0.40 9.27 24.48
C LEU A 641 0.53 8.71 23.06
N ILE A 642 1.72 8.74 22.46
CA ILE A 642 1.99 8.22 21.12
C ILE A 642 1.73 6.70 21.07
N GLU A 643 2.16 5.95 22.10
CA GLU A 643 1.93 4.52 22.18
C GLU A 643 0.42 4.18 22.27
N PHE A 644 -0.37 4.99 22.97
CA PHE A 644 -1.83 4.83 22.95
C PHE A 644 -2.40 5.13 21.56
N LEU A 645 -2.03 6.25 20.94
CA LEU A 645 -2.53 6.61 19.60
C LEU A 645 -2.23 5.53 18.55
N LYS A 646 -1.08 4.88 18.65
CA LYS A 646 -0.75 3.76 17.76
C LYS A 646 -1.69 2.56 17.89
N THR A 647 -2.41 2.43 19.00
CA THR A 647 -3.36 1.32 19.18
C THR A 647 -4.69 1.53 18.45
N LEU A 648 -5.00 2.79 18.10
CA LEU A 648 -6.22 3.18 17.41
C LEU A 648 -6.14 2.81 15.90
#